data_a733ef1f1bea72d8a5a28632b238257d
#
_entry.id   a733ef1f1bea72d8a5a28632b238257d
#
_cell.length_a   1.000
_cell.length_b   1.000
_cell.length_c   1.000
_cell.angle_alpha   90.00
_cell.angle_beta   90.00
_cell.angle_gamma   90.00
#
_symmetry.space_group_name_H-M   'P 1'
#
loop_
_entity.id
_entity.type
_entity.pdbx_description
1 polymer ?
#
loop_
_entity_poly.entity_id
_entity_poly.type
_entity_poly.pdbx_seq_one_letter_code
_entity_poly.pdbx_strand_id
1 'polypeptide(L)'
;MVNGVLYIGTDHGVWVLVGNTFFPLQGAEVLKSKRIRSIIPYKDGVLVVTAYDGLFYCDGRTTVPFLTGVESFMRQNEVFCAAASGGKIALGTIHKGILLIDTQTKRIKFFNEYNSLQNNTVLSVAFDHWGNLWAGLDSGIDYVCLNSSLTNLYSYPYSYGTGYAALLSEDRLYLGTNRGLYYTHYPVQLTDNLPDIHPVAQSSGQVWNLCRIDDDIFCLHDRGVFLVEGNSMKKIADVAGAWGCQPVVGKKRLIYVGVYDGLYLMEKKDAVWKVVCKVEGLFDSCRFLEQQSASVLWICLSGEVKRVKLSDDLSRVVEIKSYNTNNGFPSDKDIFVSKVDGRICFATPKGVYRYNESADCMEPFQEMNLLLNGVNRYSRLVQYNNHLISLSQQEICIASLRNYKKGAETCIVPIELPSVELVQGAEVIVPVSDSLMIIPDYDGFALFKIPSHNQQKDHSDLMHIRNVYLSYPKDSLIYTDNFLSVKSTPEIAYNQNAIRFEYGISSLTHGEELSYQYRLNDRKWSEYTNVQTKEYSNLPEGDYTFEVKAVFRNGTTATDSFSFRILPPWYRTGIAYLCYFMLFLLLMWYVYKWDDLRVKRKKQQAVVEKDKELQELEKEYEEESARKERQIVELEKEKLEYELKHKSQEMANLMINFVRKNEMLTEIKSDLFKVVTALKGEGSKEYKKMLLLVSNKIDSNIQSDEVLKRIEEQFDLVHNNFMKRLGEKHPDLSFNERMMCAYLKMNLSSKEIAPLLGISVRGVETIRYRLRKKFELDREDGLIDY
;
A
#
# COMPACT_ATOMS: atom_id res chain seq x y z
N MET A 1 -4.89 -28.51 23.26
CA MET A 1 -4.01 -29.56 23.83
C MET A 1 -2.66 -28.96 24.19
N VAL A 2 -2.10 -29.29 25.35
CA VAL A 2 -0.75 -28.86 25.74
C VAL A 2 0.00 -30.12 26.18
N ASN A 3 1.17 -30.38 25.58
CA ASN A 3 1.99 -31.59 25.85
C ASN A 3 1.20 -32.93 25.81
N GLY A 4 0.29 -33.04 24.84
CA GLY A 4 -0.57 -34.26 24.69
C GLY A 4 -1.75 -34.35 25.63
N VAL A 5 -1.92 -33.41 26.57
CA VAL A 5 -3.02 -33.35 27.51
C VAL A 5 -4.10 -32.38 27.01
N LEU A 6 -5.36 -32.84 27.04
CA LEU A 6 -6.49 -31.97 26.70
C LEU A 6 -7.01 -31.27 27.95
N TYR A 7 -6.90 -29.94 27.95
CA TYR A 7 -7.48 -29.07 28.98
C TYR A 7 -8.75 -28.42 28.48
N ILE A 8 -9.75 -28.28 29.36
CA ILE A 8 -10.98 -27.53 29.09
C ILE A 8 -11.11 -26.41 30.13
N GLY A 9 -11.16 -25.19 29.66
CA GLY A 9 -11.53 -24.03 30.47
C GLY A 9 -13.04 -23.86 30.50
N THR A 10 -13.58 -23.63 31.67
CA THR A 10 -15.02 -23.42 31.92
C THR A 10 -15.25 -22.18 32.77
N ASP A 11 -16.51 -21.81 32.99
CA ASP A 11 -16.88 -20.77 33.95
C ASP A 11 -16.61 -21.18 35.42
N HIS A 12 -16.27 -22.45 35.63
CA HIS A 12 -16.03 -23.05 36.94
C HIS A 12 -14.65 -23.71 37.06
N GLY A 13 -13.66 -23.11 36.38
CA GLY A 13 -12.27 -23.57 36.47
C GLY A 13 -11.82 -24.43 35.31
N VAL A 14 -10.70 -25.12 35.50
CA VAL A 14 -10.01 -25.93 34.49
C VAL A 14 -10.23 -27.40 34.72
N TRP A 15 -10.53 -28.13 33.64
CA TRP A 15 -10.70 -29.57 33.63
C TRP A 15 -9.69 -30.23 32.68
N VAL A 16 -9.34 -31.47 32.97
CA VAL A 16 -8.37 -32.25 32.20
C VAL A 16 -9.00 -33.60 31.82
N LEU A 17 -8.81 -33.99 30.57
CA LEU A 17 -9.21 -35.29 30.06
C LEU A 17 -8.16 -36.34 30.42
N VAL A 18 -8.57 -37.33 31.23
CA VAL A 18 -7.76 -38.51 31.54
C VAL A 18 -8.53 -39.75 31.07
N GLY A 19 -8.00 -40.44 30.07
CA GLY A 19 -8.76 -41.50 29.39
C GLY A 19 -9.99 -40.92 28.69
N ASN A 20 -11.21 -41.35 29.12
CA ASN A 20 -12.47 -40.84 28.55
C ASN A 20 -13.29 -39.99 29.56
N THR A 21 -12.66 -39.53 30.65
CA THR A 21 -13.36 -38.80 31.72
C THR A 21 -12.64 -37.50 32.03
N PHE A 22 -13.43 -36.46 32.30
CA PHE A 22 -12.92 -35.17 32.71
C PHE A 22 -12.82 -35.07 34.23
N PHE A 23 -11.67 -34.63 34.71
CA PHE A 23 -11.40 -34.36 36.11
C PHE A 23 -11.01 -32.88 36.29
N PRO A 24 -11.38 -32.26 37.42
CA PRO A 24 -10.84 -30.95 37.76
C PRO A 24 -9.33 -31.01 37.84
N LEU A 25 -8.66 -29.97 37.34
CA LEU A 25 -7.20 -29.87 37.39
C LEU A 25 -6.74 -29.84 38.85
N GLN A 26 -5.90 -30.81 39.25
CA GLN A 26 -5.35 -30.87 40.61
C GLN A 26 -4.48 -29.61 40.88
N GLY A 27 -4.55 -29.10 42.11
CA GLY A 27 -3.82 -27.90 42.52
C GLY A 27 -4.35 -26.60 41.93
N ALA A 28 -5.54 -26.62 41.27
CA ALA A 28 -6.15 -25.46 40.65
C ALA A 28 -7.44 -25.00 41.37
N GLU A 29 -7.54 -25.23 42.70
CA GLU A 29 -8.71 -24.85 43.48
C GLU A 29 -9.03 -23.36 43.42
N VAL A 30 -7.99 -22.53 43.33
CA VAL A 30 -8.12 -21.07 43.16
C VAL A 30 -8.87 -20.66 41.92
N LEU A 31 -8.98 -21.55 40.92
CA LEU A 31 -9.65 -21.30 39.65
C LEU A 31 -11.12 -21.74 39.63
N LYS A 32 -11.63 -22.45 40.65
CA LYS A 32 -12.99 -23.02 40.67
C LYS A 32 -14.13 -22.00 40.48
N SER A 33 -13.92 -20.76 40.90
CA SER A 33 -14.91 -19.67 40.75
C SER A 33 -14.60 -18.70 39.64
N LYS A 34 -13.66 -19.04 38.76
CA LYS A 34 -13.15 -18.13 37.75
C LYS A 34 -13.52 -18.58 36.35
N ARG A 35 -13.97 -17.65 35.54
CA ARG A 35 -14.26 -17.88 34.13
C ARG A 35 -12.95 -17.99 33.37
N ILE A 36 -12.66 -19.16 32.81
CA ILE A 36 -11.45 -19.40 32.05
C ILE A 36 -11.67 -19.05 30.56
N ARG A 37 -10.78 -18.27 30.01
CA ARG A 37 -10.84 -17.83 28.60
C ARG A 37 -9.81 -18.52 27.71
N SER A 38 -8.60 -18.70 28.22
CA SER A 38 -7.54 -19.34 27.44
C SER A 38 -6.64 -20.17 28.34
N ILE A 39 -6.13 -21.26 27.81
CA ILE A 39 -5.13 -22.13 28.44
C ILE A 39 -4.02 -22.29 27.40
N ILE A 40 -2.87 -21.71 27.69
CA ILE A 40 -1.75 -21.64 26.75
C ILE A 40 -0.50 -22.31 27.32
N PRO A 41 0.31 -22.97 26.47
CA PRO A 41 1.58 -23.53 26.92
C PRO A 41 2.50 -22.42 27.43
N TYR A 42 3.11 -22.63 28.60
CA TYR A 42 4.07 -21.70 29.15
C TYR A 42 5.09 -22.45 30.00
N LYS A 43 6.37 -22.36 29.63
CA LYS A 43 7.45 -23.16 30.26
C LYS A 43 7.08 -24.64 30.34
N ASP A 44 7.20 -25.24 31.51
CA ASP A 44 6.92 -26.67 31.76
C ASP A 44 5.45 -26.95 32.13
N GLY A 45 4.60 -25.90 32.14
CA GLY A 45 3.19 -25.99 32.56
C GLY A 45 2.26 -25.25 31.59
N VAL A 46 1.17 -24.75 32.14
CA VAL A 46 0.17 -23.97 31.44
C VAL A 46 -0.05 -22.62 32.12
N LEU A 47 -0.25 -21.60 31.28
CA LEU A 47 -0.75 -20.32 31.73
C LEU A 47 -2.25 -20.27 31.49
N VAL A 48 -3.00 -20.10 32.56
CA VAL A 48 -4.46 -19.99 32.54
C VAL A 48 -4.85 -18.55 32.61
N VAL A 49 -5.58 -18.09 31.60
CA VAL A 49 -6.07 -16.71 31.45
C VAL A 49 -7.54 -16.70 31.84
N THR A 50 -7.89 -15.89 32.81
CA THR A 50 -9.27 -15.69 33.27
C THR A 50 -9.89 -14.45 32.58
N ALA A 51 -11.22 -14.36 32.60
CA ALA A 51 -11.92 -13.23 32.05
C ALA A 51 -11.61 -11.90 32.79
N TYR A 52 -11.53 -11.93 34.12
CA TYR A 52 -11.43 -10.74 34.96
C TYR A 52 -10.39 -10.82 36.08
N ASP A 53 -9.96 -12.01 36.46
CA ASP A 53 -9.19 -12.22 37.69
C ASP A 53 -7.67 -12.31 37.51
N GLY A 54 -7.17 -12.00 36.28
CA GLY A 54 -5.74 -12.08 35.98
C GLY A 54 -5.31 -13.41 35.36
N LEU A 55 -4.02 -13.63 35.37
CA LEU A 55 -3.37 -14.81 34.84
C LEU A 55 -2.85 -15.69 35.97
N PHE A 56 -2.86 -17.01 35.73
CA PHE A 56 -2.38 -18.00 36.69
C PHE A 56 -1.45 -18.99 36.01
N TYR A 57 -0.31 -19.24 36.60
CA TYR A 57 0.59 -20.31 36.15
C TYR A 57 0.30 -21.59 36.91
N CYS A 58 0.15 -22.67 36.15
CA CYS A 58 -0.08 -24.01 36.72
C CYS A 58 1.00 -24.97 36.19
N ASP A 59 1.75 -25.58 37.07
CA ASP A 59 2.78 -26.59 36.79
C ASP A 59 2.24 -28.03 36.84
N GLY A 60 0.92 -28.21 37.00
CA GLY A 60 0.25 -29.51 37.18
C GLY A 60 0.18 -30.00 38.63
N ARG A 61 0.79 -29.28 39.56
CA ARG A 61 0.72 -29.55 41.01
C ARG A 61 0.19 -28.38 41.81
N THR A 62 0.59 -27.20 41.43
CA THR A 62 0.22 -25.94 42.07
C THR A 62 -0.22 -24.91 41.08
N THR A 63 -1.09 -24.01 41.49
CA THR A 63 -1.52 -22.86 40.69
C THR A 63 -1.24 -21.58 41.47
N VAL A 64 -0.43 -20.72 40.87
CA VAL A 64 -0.04 -19.46 41.47
C VAL A 64 -0.41 -18.26 40.56
N PRO A 65 -0.76 -17.11 41.13
CA PRO A 65 -0.99 -15.91 40.32
C PRO A 65 0.28 -15.55 39.52
N PHE A 66 0.08 -15.30 38.23
CA PHE A 66 1.14 -14.80 37.34
C PHE A 66 1.00 -13.31 37.22
N LEU A 67 1.72 -12.58 38.06
CA LEU A 67 1.60 -11.12 38.14
C LEU A 67 2.29 -10.46 36.96
N THR A 68 1.53 -9.69 36.18
CA THR A 68 1.96 -9.00 34.97
C THR A 68 1.84 -7.48 35.08
N GLY A 69 1.13 -6.98 36.12
CA GLY A 69 0.82 -5.56 36.27
C GLY A 69 -0.47 -5.13 35.58
N VAL A 70 -1.17 -6.05 34.90
CA VAL A 70 -2.44 -5.75 34.21
C VAL A 70 -3.68 -6.21 35.00
N GLU A 71 -3.51 -6.68 36.23
CA GLU A 71 -4.59 -7.26 37.01
C GLU A 71 -5.72 -6.28 37.32
N SER A 72 -5.38 -5.01 37.57
CA SER A 72 -6.37 -3.92 37.77
C SER A 72 -7.15 -3.62 36.48
N PHE A 73 -6.49 -3.65 35.34
CA PHE A 73 -7.11 -3.47 34.03
C PHE A 73 -8.07 -4.62 33.74
N MET A 74 -7.68 -5.88 33.95
CA MET A 74 -8.50 -7.06 33.70
C MET A 74 -9.76 -7.09 34.58
N ARG A 75 -9.72 -6.60 35.80
CA ARG A 75 -10.93 -6.52 36.66
C ARG A 75 -12.03 -5.66 36.07
N GLN A 76 -11.68 -4.69 35.25
CA GLN A 76 -12.62 -3.74 34.63
C GLN A 76 -12.94 -4.09 33.17
N ASN A 77 -12.12 -4.91 32.54
CA ASN A 77 -12.21 -5.20 31.11
C ASN A 77 -12.12 -6.70 30.87
N GLU A 78 -13.16 -7.25 30.25
CA GLU A 78 -13.22 -8.67 29.97
C GLU A 78 -12.16 -9.10 28.94
N VAL A 79 -11.26 -9.98 29.36
CA VAL A 79 -10.39 -10.70 28.44
C VAL A 79 -11.19 -11.84 27.81
N PHE A 80 -11.15 -11.95 26.50
CA PHE A 80 -11.89 -12.94 25.75
C PHE A 80 -10.99 -14.05 25.19
N CYS A 81 -9.80 -13.72 24.74
CA CYS A 81 -8.84 -14.65 24.17
C CYS A 81 -7.41 -14.29 24.56
N ALA A 82 -6.50 -15.26 24.44
CA ALA A 82 -5.09 -15.03 24.68
C ALA A 82 -4.20 -15.97 23.87
N ALA A 83 -2.98 -15.51 23.57
CA ALA A 83 -1.91 -16.32 23.00
C ALA A 83 -0.57 -15.92 23.60
N ALA A 84 0.41 -16.85 23.57
CA ALA A 84 1.77 -16.55 23.99
C ALA A 84 2.80 -17.10 23.00
N SER A 85 3.87 -16.35 22.78
CA SER A 85 5.02 -16.75 21.97
C SER A 85 6.23 -15.92 22.32
N GLY A 86 7.42 -16.55 22.36
CA GLY A 86 8.71 -15.84 22.50
C GLY A 86 8.82 -14.93 23.73
N GLY A 87 8.16 -15.30 24.85
CA GLY A 87 8.16 -14.46 26.06
C GLY A 87 7.16 -13.29 26.02
N LYS A 88 6.32 -13.22 24.99
CA LYS A 88 5.23 -12.24 24.89
C LYS A 88 3.89 -12.93 25.12
N ILE A 89 2.95 -12.25 25.78
CA ILE A 89 1.57 -12.68 25.98
C ILE A 89 0.66 -11.62 25.41
N ALA A 90 -0.21 -12.00 24.47
CA ALA A 90 -1.25 -11.15 23.93
C ALA A 90 -2.59 -11.51 24.58
N LEU A 91 -3.31 -10.50 25.08
CA LEU A 91 -4.65 -10.63 25.67
C LEU A 91 -5.62 -9.82 24.81
N GLY A 92 -6.57 -10.49 24.15
CA GLY A 92 -7.65 -9.84 23.43
C GLY A 92 -8.84 -9.56 24.35
N THR A 93 -9.39 -8.36 24.30
CA THR A 93 -10.52 -7.92 25.12
C THR A 93 -11.76 -7.61 24.29
N ILE A 94 -12.92 -7.50 24.95
CA ILE A 94 -14.17 -7.17 24.27
C ILE A 94 -14.29 -5.68 23.92
N HIS A 95 -13.69 -4.79 24.70
CA HIS A 95 -13.90 -3.33 24.53
C HIS A 95 -12.64 -2.48 24.44
N LYS A 96 -11.48 -3.06 24.71
CA LYS A 96 -10.22 -2.29 24.84
C LYS A 96 -9.10 -2.76 23.92
N GLY A 97 -9.43 -3.58 22.90
CA GLY A 97 -8.44 -4.08 21.97
C GLY A 97 -7.54 -5.14 22.59
N ILE A 98 -6.24 -5.06 22.33
CA ILE A 98 -5.23 -6.04 22.68
C ILE A 98 -4.23 -5.44 23.66
N LEU A 99 -3.91 -6.19 24.71
CA LEU A 99 -2.75 -5.94 25.54
C LEU A 99 -1.65 -6.92 25.17
N LEU A 100 -0.48 -6.41 24.87
CA LEU A 100 0.74 -7.18 24.65
C LEU A 100 1.67 -6.98 25.83
N ILE A 101 1.96 -8.05 26.54
CA ILE A 101 2.82 -8.09 27.71
C ILE A 101 4.13 -8.77 27.34
N ASP A 102 5.24 -8.09 27.49
CA ASP A 102 6.57 -8.68 27.41
C ASP A 102 6.97 -9.16 28.82
N THR A 103 7.08 -10.47 29.00
CA THR A 103 7.35 -11.08 30.31
C THR A 103 8.78 -10.87 30.79
N GLN A 104 9.71 -10.56 29.89
CA GLN A 104 11.12 -10.31 30.22
C GLN A 104 11.34 -8.87 30.65
N THR A 105 10.84 -7.93 29.84
CA THR A 105 11.01 -6.48 30.09
C THR A 105 9.93 -5.89 30.98
N LYS A 106 8.84 -6.64 31.22
CA LYS A 106 7.60 -6.21 31.91
C LYS A 106 6.93 -4.99 31.27
N ARG A 107 7.21 -4.74 29.98
CA ARG A 107 6.56 -3.68 29.21
C ARG A 107 5.20 -4.14 28.75
N ILE A 108 4.23 -3.24 28.81
CA ILE A 108 2.88 -3.43 28.30
C ILE A 108 2.67 -2.49 27.14
N LYS A 109 2.13 -3.01 26.05
CA LYS A 109 1.69 -2.22 24.90
C LYS A 109 0.20 -2.45 24.68
N PHE A 110 -0.51 -1.40 24.31
CA PHE A 110 -1.92 -1.45 23.98
C PHE A 110 -2.09 -1.25 22.47
N PHE A 111 -2.97 -2.06 21.87
CA PHE A 111 -3.43 -1.90 20.50
C PHE A 111 -4.95 -1.80 20.53
N ASN A 112 -5.50 -0.72 20.02
CA ASN A 112 -6.92 -0.43 20.00
C ASN A 112 -7.29 0.42 18.78
N GLU A 113 -8.55 0.78 18.60
CA GLU A 113 -9.01 1.62 17.49
C GLU A 113 -8.31 2.99 17.40
N TYR A 114 -7.77 3.49 18.53
CA TYR A 114 -7.10 4.79 18.53
C TYR A 114 -5.68 4.75 18.00
N ASN A 115 -5.04 3.57 17.99
CA ASN A 115 -3.63 3.48 17.63
C ASN A 115 -3.30 2.46 16.56
N SER A 116 -4.21 1.52 16.21
CA SER A 116 -3.88 0.53 15.18
C SER A 116 -5.04 -0.37 14.74
N LEU A 117 -5.93 -0.79 15.62
CA LEU A 117 -6.94 -1.79 15.29
C LEU A 117 -8.16 -1.19 14.59
N GLN A 118 -8.78 -1.97 13.72
CA GLN A 118 -10.05 -1.63 13.08
C GLN A 118 -11.23 -1.71 14.06
N ASN A 119 -11.13 -2.55 15.11
CA ASN A 119 -12.17 -2.74 16.10
C ASN A 119 -11.59 -3.15 17.46
N ASN A 120 -12.17 -2.65 18.56
CA ASN A 120 -11.73 -2.95 19.91
C ASN A 120 -12.18 -4.32 20.42
N THR A 121 -13.16 -4.96 19.78
CA THR A 121 -13.65 -6.29 20.15
C THR A 121 -12.79 -7.35 19.49
N VAL A 122 -11.96 -8.00 20.29
CA VAL A 122 -11.00 -9.02 19.84
C VAL A 122 -11.50 -10.40 20.22
N LEU A 123 -11.84 -11.19 19.20
CA LEU A 123 -12.41 -12.53 19.38
C LEU A 123 -11.35 -13.63 19.39
N SER A 124 -10.23 -13.41 18.69
CA SER A 124 -9.11 -14.35 18.69
C SER A 124 -7.78 -13.63 18.49
N VAL A 125 -6.71 -14.21 19.01
CA VAL A 125 -5.33 -13.76 18.78
C VAL A 125 -4.43 -14.96 18.55
N ALA A 126 -3.45 -14.82 17.65
CA ALA A 126 -2.45 -15.82 17.38
C ALA A 126 -1.12 -15.17 16.99
N PHE A 127 -0.01 -15.73 17.45
CA PHE A 127 1.31 -15.34 16.96
C PHE A 127 1.68 -16.17 15.75
N ASP A 128 2.26 -15.53 14.74
CA ASP A 128 2.92 -16.23 13.66
C ASP A 128 4.33 -16.70 14.08
N HIS A 129 4.98 -17.46 13.20
CA HIS A 129 6.33 -17.97 13.47
C HIS A 129 7.42 -16.88 13.48
N TRP A 130 7.13 -15.69 12.94
CA TRP A 130 8.02 -14.52 13.04
C TRP A 130 7.79 -13.71 14.33
N GLY A 131 6.81 -14.10 15.14
CA GLY A 131 6.46 -13.42 16.37
C GLY A 131 5.63 -12.16 16.19
N ASN A 132 4.96 -12.00 15.04
CA ASN A 132 3.94 -10.98 14.82
C ASN A 132 2.57 -11.51 15.26
N LEU A 133 1.59 -10.63 15.40
CA LEU A 133 0.31 -10.97 15.98
C LEU A 133 -0.82 -10.84 14.94
N TRP A 134 -1.60 -11.90 14.83
CA TRP A 134 -2.89 -11.91 14.16
C TRP A 134 -4.01 -11.70 15.16
N ALA A 135 -4.96 -10.86 14.81
CA ALA A 135 -6.15 -10.59 15.59
C ALA A 135 -7.41 -10.78 14.74
N GLY A 136 -8.25 -11.71 15.13
CA GLY A 136 -9.62 -11.83 14.63
C GLY A 136 -10.52 -10.92 15.45
N LEU A 137 -11.11 -9.93 14.82
CA LEU A 137 -11.95 -8.90 15.42
C LEU A 137 -13.43 -9.21 15.19
N ASP A 138 -14.32 -8.52 15.86
CA ASP A 138 -15.74 -8.58 15.56
C ASP A 138 -16.04 -8.06 14.12
N SER A 139 -15.21 -7.15 13.64
CA SER A 139 -15.26 -6.64 12.27
C SER A 139 -13.87 -6.68 11.63
N GLY A 140 -13.55 -7.80 10.97
CA GLY A 140 -12.32 -7.93 10.21
C GLY A 140 -11.20 -8.72 10.90
N ILE A 141 -10.04 -8.70 10.27
CA ILE A 141 -8.82 -9.33 10.75
C ILE A 141 -7.69 -8.34 10.66
N ASP A 142 -6.95 -8.14 11.74
CA ASP A 142 -5.77 -7.30 11.78
C ASP A 142 -4.50 -8.12 11.93
N TYR A 143 -3.46 -7.65 11.25
CA TYR A 143 -2.11 -8.17 11.39
C TYR A 143 -1.20 -7.09 11.98
N VAL A 144 -0.64 -7.36 13.16
CA VAL A 144 0.21 -6.41 13.88
C VAL A 144 1.66 -6.82 13.78
N CYS A 145 2.46 -6.04 13.06
CA CYS A 145 3.90 -6.24 12.90
C CYS A 145 4.65 -5.81 14.16
N LEU A 146 4.85 -6.72 15.11
CA LEU A 146 5.51 -6.43 16.38
C LEU A 146 7.01 -6.17 16.25
N ASN A 147 7.63 -6.64 15.17
CA ASN A 147 9.05 -6.54 14.88
C ASN A 147 9.35 -5.50 13.78
N SER A 148 8.36 -4.71 13.39
CA SER A 148 8.56 -3.61 12.44
C SER A 148 9.54 -2.58 12.97
N SER A 149 10.37 -2.05 12.10
CA SER A 149 11.23 -0.90 12.40
C SER A 149 10.44 0.41 12.43
N LEU A 150 9.20 0.40 11.94
CA LEU A 150 8.28 1.54 11.89
C LEU A 150 7.17 1.37 12.93
N THR A 151 6.81 2.46 13.58
CA THR A 151 5.66 2.55 14.50
C THR A 151 4.93 3.85 14.22
N ASN A 152 3.69 3.77 13.79
CA ASN A 152 2.91 4.97 13.45
C ASN A 152 2.40 5.66 14.71
N LEU A 153 2.48 6.99 14.70
CA LEU A 153 1.79 7.87 15.63
C LEU A 153 0.55 8.42 14.93
N TYR A 154 -0.53 7.63 14.94
CA TYR A 154 -1.77 8.03 14.28
C TYR A 154 -2.39 9.27 14.93
N SER A 155 -2.97 10.10 14.09
CA SER A 155 -3.67 11.33 14.51
C SER A 155 -5.11 11.10 14.96
N TYR A 156 -5.66 9.91 14.76
CA TYR A 156 -7.03 9.59 15.14
C TYR A 156 -7.18 9.46 16.66
N PRO A 157 -8.24 9.98 17.29
CA PRO A 157 -9.38 10.68 16.69
C PRO A 157 -9.18 12.20 16.59
N TYR A 158 -8.09 12.76 17.08
CA TYR A 158 -7.90 14.23 17.18
C TYR A 158 -7.41 14.88 15.90
N SER A 159 -7.03 14.10 14.89
CA SER A 159 -6.55 14.56 13.60
C SER A 159 -5.71 15.85 13.68
N TYR A 160 -4.51 15.74 14.22
CA TYR A 160 -3.56 16.86 14.21
C TYR A 160 -3.04 17.16 12.80
N GLY A 161 -3.46 16.37 11.81
CA GLY A 161 -3.20 16.60 10.39
C GLY A 161 -1.94 15.92 9.88
N THR A 162 -1.64 16.21 8.64
CA THR A 162 -0.45 15.72 7.93
C THR A 162 0.81 16.28 8.55
N GLY A 163 1.79 15.42 8.81
CA GLY A 163 3.08 15.77 9.35
C GLY A 163 4.02 16.41 8.32
N TYR A 164 4.80 17.39 8.75
CA TYR A 164 5.82 18.06 7.92
C TYR A 164 7.15 18.22 8.63
N ALA A 165 7.16 18.37 9.93
CA ALA A 165 8.36 18.64 10.70
C ALA A 165 8.28 18.03 12.10
N ALA A 166 9.40 17.62 12.64
CA ALA A 166 9.51 17.21 14.04
C ALA A 166 10.81 17.74 14.66
N LEU A 167 10.79 17.97 15.96
CA LEU A 167 11.97 18.39 16.70
C LEU A 167 11.89 17.87 18.14
N LEU A 168 12.94 17.19 18.58
CA LEU A 168 13.10 16.86 19.99
C LEU A 168 13.90 17.96 20.71
N SER A 169 13.33 18.48 21.75
CA SER A 169 14.01 19.42 22.65
C SER A 169 13.74 19.04 24.10
N GLU A 170 14.79 18.69 24.81
CA GLU A 170 14.74 18.17 26.18
C GLU A 170 13.84 16.93 26.27
N ASP A 171 12.74 17.02 27.01
CA ASP A 171 11.73 15.95 27.17
C ASP A 171 10.50 16.12 26.28
N ARG A 172 10.51 17.08 25.36
CA ARG A 172 9.40 17.41 24.48
C ARG A 172 9.71 17.13 23.04
N LEU A 173 8.83 16.37 22.42
CA LEU A 173 8.80 16.15 21.00
C LEU A 173 7.76 17.08 20.38
N TYR A 174 8.23 18.07 19.62
CA TYR A 174 7.38 18.96 18.84
C TYR A 174 7.08 18.35 17.48
N LEU A 175 5.82 18.46 17.05
CA LEU A 175 5.26 17.88 15.84
C LEU A 175 4.58 18.96 15.03
N GLY A 176 5.16 19.33 13.89
CA GLY A 176 4.66 20.36 12.99
C GLY A 176 3.79 19.75 11.90
N THR A 177 2.55 20.26 11.79
CA THR A 177 1.56 19.73 10.85
C THR A 177 0.94 20.82 9.97
N ASN A 178 0.08 20.43 9.03
CA ASN A 178 -0.71 21.37 8.25
C ASN A 178 -1.82 22.09 9.06
N ARG A 179 -2.06 21.69 10.32
CA ARG A 179 -3.06 22.29 11.20
C ARG A 179 -2.46 23.16 12.31
N GLY A 180 -1.20 22.93 12.62
CA GLY A 180 -0.49 23.65 13.69
C GLY A 180 0.72 22.89 14.20
N LEU A 181 1.27 23.45 15.27
CA LEU A 181 2.33 22.82 16.04
C LEU A 181 1.72 22.11 17.25
N TYR A 182 2.17 20.88 17.46
CA TYR A 182 1.77 20.06 18.61
C TYR A 182 3.01 19.63 19.38
N TYR A 183 2.85 19.16 20.59
CA TYR A 183 3.93 18.54 21.35
C TYR A 183 3.41 17.35 22.16
N THR A 184 4.31 16.44 22.44
CA THR A 184 4.14 15.33 23.37
C THR A 184 5.40 15.14 24.19
N HIS A 185 5.30 14.43 25.33
CA HIS A 185 6.47 14.07 26.09
C HIS A 185 7.26 12.95 25.41
N TYR A 186 8.57 13.03 25.52
CA TYR A 186 9.47 11.99 25.01
C TYR A 186 10.14 11.26 26.19
N PRO A 187 10.26 9.92 26.17
CA PRO A 187 9.82 9.00 25.11
C PRO A 187 8.28 8.88 25.03
N VAL A 188 7.78 8.82 23.79
CA VAL A 188 6.34 8.70 23.54
C VAL A 188 5.83 7.40 24.14
N GLN A 189 4.89 7.49 25.08
CA GLN A 189 4.24 6.35 25.70
C GLN A 189 2.96 6.04 24.95
N LEU A 190 2.91 4.87 24.32
CA LEU A 190 1.69 4.31 23.73
C LEU A 190 0.96 3.55 24.85
N THR A 191 0.05 4.21 25.52
CA THR A 191 -0.82 3.62 26.56
C THR A 191 -2.17 3.25 25.93
N ASP A 192 -3.10 2.67 26.72
CA ASP A 192 -4.49 2.46 26.34
C ASP A 192 -5.25 3.77 26.10
N ASN A 193 -4.73 4.86 26.62
CA ASN A 193 -5.17 6.20 26.32
C ASN A 193 -4.44 6.69 25.05
N LEU A 194 -5.07 7.65 24.38
CA LEU A 194 -4.48 8.35 23.26
C LEU A 194 -3.10 8.90 23.60
N PRO A 195 -2.18 8.99 22.63
CA PRO A 195 -0.95 9.72 22.81
C PRO A 195 -1.28 11.10 23.39
N ASP A 196 -0.59 11.47 24.45
CA ASP A 196 -0.78 12.77 25.12
C ASP A 196 -0.19 13.88 24.26
N ILE A 197 -0.87 14.20 23.16
CA ILE A 197 -0.46 15.18 22.16
C ILE A 197 -1.26 16.46 22.36
N HIS A 198 -0.57 17.53 22.68
CA HIS A 198 -1.17 18.83 22.97
C HIS A 198 -0.87 19.85 21.88
N PRO A 199 -1.82 20.73 21.54
CA PRO A 199 -1.55 21.84 20.65
C PRO A 199 -0.67 22.89 21.35
N VAL A 200 0.28 23.43 20.62
CA VAL A 200 1.02 24.64 21.03
C VAL A 200 0.11 25.84 20.78
N ALA A 201 -0.04 26.71 21.78
CA ALA A 201 -0.89 27.87 21.66
C ALA A 201 -0.44 28.81 20.53
N GLN A 202 -1.41 29.38 19.80
CA GLN A 202 -1.22 30.31 18.68
C GLN A 202 -0.60 29.68 17.42
N SER A 203 -0.53 28.35 17.32
CA SER A 203 0.14 27.64 16.24
C SER A 203 -0.77 27.21 15.07
N SER A 204 -2.02 27.59 15.05
CA SER A 204 -2.96 27.20 13.99
C SER A 204 -2.47 27.62 12.61
N GLY A 205 -2.44 26.68 11.65
CA GLY A 205 -2.02 26.84 10.26
C GLY A 205 -0.88 25.89 9.90
N GLN A 206 -0.32 26.06 8.72
CA GLN A 206 0.71 25.19 8.19
C GLN A 206 2.06 25.45 8.83
N VAL A 207 2.62 24.45 9.49
CA VAL A 207 4.01 24.42 9.95
C VAL A 207 4.83 23.69 8.90
N TRP A 208 5.79 24.38 8.29
CA TRP A 208 6.64 23.82 7.25
C TRP A 208 7.89 23.14 7.79
N ASN A 209 8.49 23.73 8.82
CA ASN A 209 9.73 23.20 9.39
C ASN A 209 9.91 23.64 10.85
N LEU A 210 10.71 22.90 11.56
CA LEU A 210 11.19 23.20 12.91
C LEU A 210 12.72 23.14 12.90
N CYS A 211 13.37 24.13 13.41
CA CYS A 211 14.81 24.10 13.54
C CYS A 211 15.27 24.70 14.89
N ARG A 212 16.35 24.13 15.39
CA ARG A 212 17.01 24.64 16.59
C ARG A 212 18.27 25.39 16.20
N ILE A 213 18.37 26.63 16.63
CA ILE A 213 19.57 27.45 16.44
C ILE A 213 19.94 27.99 17.81
N ASP A 214 21.09 27.59 18.32
CA ASP A 214 21.52 27.78 19.71
C ASP A 214 20.45 27.21 20.68
N ASP A 215 19.89 28.04 21.55
CA ASP A 215 18.82 27.64 22.47
C ASP A 215 17.41 27.95 21.97
N ASP A 216 17.29 28.61 20.81
CA ASP A 216 16.01 29.04 20.27
C ASP A 216 15.43 27.97 19.33
N ILE A 217 14.15 27.66 19.51
CA ILE A 217 13.40 26.80 18.62
C ILE A 217 12.55 27.66 17.69
N PHE A 218 12.86 27.58 16.40
CA PHE A 218 12.11 28.25 15.33
C PHE A 218 11.01 27.35 14.81
N CYS A 219 9.81 27.89 14.72
CA CYS A 219 8.70 27.33 13.99
C CYS A 219 8.50 28.15 12.70
N LEU A 220 8.74 27.49 11.56
CA LEU A 220 8.63 28.08 10.25
C LEU A 220 7.25 27.77 9.69
N HIS A 221 6.48 28.80 9.52
CA HIS A 221 5.05 28.74 9.37
C HIS A 221 4.59 29.45 8.07
N ASP A 222 3.41 29.12 7.54
CA ASP A 222 2.81 29.84 6.41
C ASP A 222 2.59 31.33 6.71
N ARG A 223 2.38 31.69 7.96
CA ARG A 223 2.11 33.07 8.41
C ARG A 223 3.32 33.80 8.99
N GLY A 224 4.52 33.24 8.88
CA GLY A 224 5.72 33.90 9.37
C GLY A 224 6.70 33.00 10.10
N VAL A 225 7.65 33.63 10.77
CA VAL A 225 8.62 32.97 11.62
C VAL A 225 8.23 33.17 13.08
N PHE A 226 8.22 32.10 13.83
CA PHE A 226 7.87 32.11 15.23
C PHE A 226 8.99 31.47 16.09
N LEU A 227 9.10 31.86 17.33
CA LEU A 227 9.86 31.17 18.37
C LEU A 227 8.89 30.33 19.20
N VAL A 228 9.28 29.12 19.51
CA VAL A 228 8.53 28.22 20.39
C VAL A 228 9.02 28.43 21.81
N GLU A 229 8.11 28.83 22.68
CA GLU A 229 8.36 29.07 24.11
C GLU A 229 7.50 28.08 24.94
N GLY A 230 8.00 26.86 25.10
CA GLY A 230 7.26 25.81 25.81
C GLY A 230 5.98 25.42 25.12
N ASN A 231 4.81 25.80 25.64
CA ASN A 231 3.48 25.47 25.16
C ASN A 231 2.84 26.55 24.28
N SER A 232 3.60 27.59 23.95
CA SER A 232 3.14 28.68 23.10
C SER A 232 4.20 29.04 22.06
N MET A 233 3.83 29.81 21.07
CA MET A 233 4.78 30.37 20.14
C MET A 233 4.54 31.86 19.93
N LYS A 234 5.64 32.57 19.71
CA LYS A 234 5.66 34.02 19.51
C LYS A 234 6.13 34.36 18.12
N LYS A 235 5.37 35.15 17.40
CA LYS A 235 5.75 35.65 16.06
C LYS A 235 6.91 36.63 16.20
N ILE A 236 7.99 36.38 15.43
CA ILE A 236 9.19 37.24 15.40
C ILE A 236 9.41 37.89 14.05
N ALA A 237 8.81 37.35 12.97
CA ALA A 237 8.85 37.97 11.65
C ALA A 237 7.53 37.71 10.90
N ASP A 238 7.01 38.77 10.31
CA ASP A 238 5.82 38.73 9.47
C ASP A 238 6.21 38.55 8.00
N VAL A 239 6.50 37.32 7.63
CA VAL A 239 6.91 36.92 6.29
C VAL A 239 6.06 35.76 5.83
N ALA A 240 5.58 35.78 4.61
CA ALA A 240 4.70 34.73 4.12
C ALA A 240 5.49 33.48 3.74
N GLY A 241 5.11 32.34 4.32
CA GLY A 241 5.59 31.04 3.91
C GLY A 241 7.06 30.77 4.20
N ALA A 242 7.45 30.80 5.48
CA ALA A 242 8.78 30.43 5.88
C ALA A 242 8.98 28.91 5.73
N TRP A 243 9.92 28.51 4.86
CA TRP A 243 10.23 27.10 4.56
C TRP A 243 11.33 26.52 5.43
N GLY A 244 12.40 27.28 5.65
CA GLY A 244 13.60 26.83 6.32
C GLY A 244 14.42 27.99 6.88
N CYS A 245 15.19 27.72 7.92
CA CYS A 245 16.17 28.66 8.41
C CYS A 245 17.52 27.99 8.68
N GLN A 246 18.58 28.74 8.45
CA GLN A 246 19.95 28.25 8.64
C GLN A 246 20.81 29.37 9.20
N PRO A 247 21.73 29.08 10.16
CA PRO A 247 22.75 30.03 10.58
C PRO A 247 23.64 30.42 9.39
N VAL A 248 23.98 31.70 9.27
CA VAL A 248 24.91 32.14 8.22
C VAL A 248 26.33 31.65 8.55
N VAL A 249 26.92 30.89 7.61
CA VAL A 249 28.26 30.31 7.79
C VAL A 249 29.27 31.39 8.13
N GLY A 250 30.01 31.25 9.28
CA GLY A 250 31.02 32.17 9.71
C GLY A 250 30.50 33.51 10.29
N LYS A 251 29.20 33.71 10.39
CA LYS A 251 28.58 34.91 10.95
C LYS A 251 27.72 34.53 12.17
N LYS A 252 28.21 34.82 13.37
CA LYS A 252 27.43 34.60 14.59
C LYS A 252 26.17 35.48 14.62
N ARG A 253 25.08 34.96 15.15
CA ARG A 253 23.79 35.66 15.35
C ARG A 253 23.06 36.10 14.09
N LEU A 254 23.49 35.66 12.90
CA LEU A 254 22.79 35.88 11.64
C LEU A 254 22.21 34.56 11.12
N ILE A 255 20.99 34.62 10.63
CA ILE A 255 20.32 33.48 10.00
C ILE A 255 19.73 33.89 8.68
N TYR A 256 19.72 32.95 7.72
CA TYR A 256 18.90 33.00 6.53
C TYR A 256 17.55 32.37 6.83
N VAL A 257 16.48 32.96 6.32
CA VAL A 257 15.12 32.42 6.31
C VAL A 257 14.62 32.36 4.88
N GLY A 258 14.50 31.17 4.34
CA GLY A 258 13.91 30.93 3.02
C GLY A 258 12.39 31.02 3.08
N VAL A 259 11.81 31.78 2.16
CA VAL A 259 10.36 32.00 2.08
C VAL A 259 9.81 31.66 0.69
N TYR A 260 8.49 31.81 0.48
CA TYR A 260 7.85 31.51 -0.80
C TYR A 260 8.39 32.32 -1.97
N ASP A 261 8.81 33.55 -1.71
CA ASP A 261 9.17 34.52 -2.73
C ASP A 261 10.56 35.16 -2.49
N GLY A 262 11.48 34.42 -1.88
CA GLY A 262 12.82 34.90 -1.66
C GLY A 262 13.49 34.44 -0.38
N LEU A 263 14.40 35.26 0.08
CA LEU A 263 15.26 35.01 1.24
C LEU A 263 15.28 36.23 2.16
N TYR A 264 15.16 36.02 3.45
CA TYR A 264 15.33 37.04 4.45
C TYR A 264 16.59 36.80 5.27
N LEU A 265 17.23 37.89 5.68
CA LEU A 265 18.31 37.90 6.66
C LEU A 265 17.75 38.38 7.99
N MET A 266 17.96 37.61 9.03
CA MET A 266 17.59 37.98 10.41
C MET A 266 18.80 37.99 11.32
N GLU A 267 18.78 38.86 12.31
CA GLU A 267 19.86 39.01 13.29
C GLU A 267 19.33 38.95 14.72
N LYS A 268 20.09 38.32 15.63
CA LYS A 268 19.80 38.31 17.04
C LYS A 268 20.54 39.49 17.74
N LYS A 269 19.80 40.54 18.10
CA LYS A 269 20.27 41.69 18.85
C LYS A 269 19.58 41.76 20.22
N ASP A 270 20.34 41.91 21.28
CA ASP A 270 19.81 42.00 22.64
C ASP A 270 18.83 40.86 22.97
N ALA A 271 19.23 39.63 22.60
CA ALA A 271 18.43 38.42 22.75
C ALA A 271 17.12 38.39 21.91
N VAL A 272 16.87 39.35 21.04
CA VAL A 272 15.68 39.44 20.22
C VAL A 272 16.06 39.27 18.75
N TRP A 273 15.36 38.36 18.07
CA TRP A 273 15.49 38.18 16.61
C TRP A 273 14.74 39.27 15.85
N LYS A 274 15.42 39.92 14.90
CA LYS A 274 14.84 40.97 14.05
C LYS A 274 15.20 40.72 12.60
N VAL A 275 14.28 41.04 11.70
CA VAL A 275 14.54 41.06 10.26
C VAL A 275 15.51 42.19 9.95
N VAL A 276 16.61 41.87 9.28
CA VAL A 276 17.59 42.85 8.78
C VAL A 276 17.12 43.37 7.42
N CYS A 277 16.91 42.46 6.48
CA CYS A 277 16.42 42.80 5.14
C CYS A 277 15.82 41.56 4.45
N LYS A 278 15.04 41.80 3.39
CA LYS A 278 14.80 40.83 2.32
C LYS A 278 15.93 40.95 1.31
N VAL A 279 16.53 39.84 0.91
CA VAL A 279 17.63 39.85 -0.06
C VAL A 279 17.11 40.32 -1.42
N GLU A 280 17.60 41.45 -1.87
CA GLU A 280 17.19 42.07 -3.15
C GLU A 280 17.66 41.22 -4.34
N GLY A 281 16.83 41.11 -5.37
CA GLY A 281 17.14 40.37 -6.61
C GLY A 281 16.94 38.87 -6.54
N LEU A 282 16.40 38.33 -5.43
CA LEU A 282 16.02 36.93 -5.29
C LEU A 282 14.51 36.83 -5.05
N PHE A 283 13.79 36.28 -6.01
CA PHE A 283 12.32 36.16 -5.98
C PHE A 283 11.84 34.71 -6.04
N ASP A 284 12.78 33.78 -6.10
CA ASP A 284 12.48 32.34 -6.18
C ASP A 284 12.12 31.79 -4.81
N SER A 285 11.32 30.72 -4.81
CA SER A 285 11.00 29.99 -3.57
C SER A 285 12.26 29.32 -3.00
N CYS A 286 12.68 29.75 -1.81
CA CYS A 286 13.87 29.22 -1.14
C CYS A 286 13.54 28.06 -0.21
N ARG A 287 12.82 27.06 -0.71
CA ARG A 287 12.45 25.86 0.08
C ARG A 287 13.64 24.95 0.33
N PHE A 288 14.38 24.64 -0.72
CA PHE A 288 15.55 23.76 -0.68
C PHE A 288 16.81 24.62 -0.91
N LEU A 289 17.44 25.00 0.17
CA LEU A 289 18.58 25.91 0.18
C LEU A 289 19.70 25.30 1.01
N GLU A 290 20.93 25.39 0.47
CA GLU A 290 22.15 25.05 1.20
C GLU A 290 23.23 26.11 0.97
N GLN A 291 24.04 26.33 2.01
CA GLN A 291 25.12 27.32 1.98
C GLN A 291 26.45 26.67 1.62
N GLN A 292 27.05 27.07 0.49
CA GLN A 292 28.46 26.78 0.19
C GLN A 292 29.38 27.66 1.04
N SER A 293 29.03 28.92 1.18
CA SER A 293 29.68 29.91 2.03
C SER A 293 28.66 30.92 2.58
N ALA A 294 29.07 31.90 3.35
CA ALA A 294 28.17 32.96 3.80
C ALA A 294 27.43 33.66 2.65
N SER A 295 28.12 33.92 1.55
CA SER A 295 27.56 34.65 0.39
C SER A 295 27.25 33.81 -0.83
N VAL A 296 27.50 32.51 -0.80
CA VAL A 296 27.21 31.61 -1.93
C VAL A 296 26.21 30.54 -1.50
N LEU A 297 25.05 30.57 -2.13
CA LEU A 297 23.92 29.71 -1.83
C LEU A 297 23.55 28.86 -3.04
N TRP A 298 23.05 27.65 -2.76
CA TRP A 298 22.47 26.76 -3.77
C TRP A 298 20.98 26.59 -3.46
N ILE A 299 20.14 26.82 -4.46
CA ILE A 299 18.69 26.75 -4.33
C ILE A 299 18.17 25.77 -5.38
N CYS A 300 17.48 24.74 -4.93
CA CYS A 300 16.79 23.80 -5.84
C CYS A 300 15.35 24.24 -6.08
N LEU A 301 15.02 24.40 -7.35
CA LEU A 301 13.67 24.71 -7.85
C LEU A 301 13.12 23.54 -8.65
N SER A 302 11.86 23.65 -9.04
CA SER A 302 11.29 22.69 -9.99
C SER A 302 11.87 22.95 -11.38
N GLY A 303 12.78 22.09 -11.83
CA GLY A 303 13.35 22.16 -13.18
C GLY A 303 14.77 22.74 -13.27
N GLU A 304 15.30 23.35 -12.24
CA GLU A 304 16.66 23.88 -12.24
C GLU A 304 17.25 24.03 -10.82
N VAL A 305 18.57 24.13 -10.76
CA VAL A 305 19.30 24.48 -9.56
C VAL A 305 19.98 25.81 -9.77
N LYS A 306 19.79 26.77 -8.87
CA LYS A 306 20.43 28.09 -8.94
C LYS A 306 21.58 28.19 -7.94
N ARG A 307 22.71 28.67 -8.43
CA ARG A 307 23.83 29.13 -7.60
C ARG A 307 23.73 30.65 -7.50
N VAL A 308 23.49 31.12 -6.29
CA VAL A 308 23.26 32.54 -6.00
C VAL A 308 24.45 33.08 -5.22
N LYS A 309 25.07 34.13 -5.74
CA LYS A 309 26.13 34.86 -5.04
C LYS A 309 25.56 36.18 -4.52
N LEU A 310 25.72 36.42 -3.23
CA LEU A 310 25.28 37.63 -2.55
C LEU A 310 26.44 38.64 -2.42
N SER A 311 26.09 39.88 -2.19
CA SER A 311 27.02 40.96 -1.79
C SER A 311 27.65 40.65 -0.43
N ASP A 312 28.74 41.36 -0.06
CA ASP A 312 29.49 41.15 1.17
C ASP A 312 28.65 41.46 2.44
N ASP A 313 27.68 42.36 2.28
CA ASP A 313 26.71 42.69 3.33
C ASP A 313 25.49 41.76 3.35
N LEU A 314 25.43 40.81 2.39
CA LEU A 314 24.38 39.81 2.27
C LEU A 314 22.98 40.34 1.91
N SER A 315 22.87 41.60 1.52
CA SER A 315 21.61 42.31 1.33
C SER A 315 21.02 42.11 -0.08
N ARG A 316 21.85 41.84 -1.08
CA ARG A 316 21.43 41.73 -2.47
C ARG A 316 22.16 40.66 -3.27
N VAL A 317 21.54 40.22 -4.32
CA VAL A 317 22.15 39.30 -5.30
C VAL A 317 23.15 40.04 -6.18
N VAL A 318 24.35 39.48 -6.35
CA VAL A 318 25.38 39.94 -7.28
C VAL A 318 25.38 39.08 -8.53
N GLU A 319 25.15 37.78 -8.40
CA GLU A 319 25.18 36.85 -9.52
C GLU A 319 24.21 35.69 -9.29
N ILE A 320 23.50 35.28 -10.34
CA ILE A 320 22.72 34.04 -10.37
C ILE A 320 23.15 33.21 -11.56
N LYS A 321 23.49 31.97 -11.34
CA LYS A 321 23.70 30.98 -12.41
C LYS A 321 22.73 29.81 -12.25
N SER A 322 22.12 29.39 -13.34
CA SER A 322 21.21 28.23 -13.38
C SER A 322 21.91 27.00 -13.94
N TYR A 323 21.63 25.85 -13.34
CA TYR A 323 22.15 24.54 -13.74
C TYR A 323 20.98 23.58 -13.94
N ASN A 324 21.02 22.85 -15.05
CA ASN A 324 20.02 21.88 -15.45
C ASN A 324 20.68 20.72 -16.22
N THR A 325 19.93 19.98 -17.03
CA THR A 325 20.48 18.89 -17.86
C THR A 325 21.58 19.35 -18.82
N ASN A 326 21.56 20.59 -19.30
CA ASN A 326 22.61 21.12 -20.15
C ASN A 326 23.94 21.34 -19.41
N ASN A 327 23.93 21.39 -18.11
CA ASN A 327 25.09 21.61 -17.25
C ASN A 327 25.53 20.34 -16.50
N GLY A 328 25.08 19.15 -16.96
CA GLY A 328 25.56 17.85 -16.45
C GLY A 328 24.63 17.14 -15.47
N PHE A 329 23.46 17.67 -15.10
CA PHE A 329 22.48 16.91 -14.38
C PHE A 329 21.83 15.83 -15.25
N PRO A 330 21.44 14.67 -14.71
CA PRO A 330 20.81 13.58 -15.45
C PRO A 330 19.31 13.79 -15.70
N SER A 331 18.70 14.75 -15.00
CA SER A 331 17.27 15.09 -15.02
C SER A 331 17.10 16.53 -14.53
N ASP A 332 16.05 17.21 -14.98
CA ASP A 332 15.66 18.53 -14.46
C ASP A 332 14.64 18.41 -13.29
N LYS A 333 14.21 17.18 -12.95
CA LYS A 333 13.20 16.95 -11.93
C LYS A 333 13.78 16.23 -10.72
N ASP A 334 13.18 16.48 -9.56
CA ASP A 334 13.49 15.81 -8.29
C ASP A 334 14.97 15.96 -7.89
N ILE A 335 15.50 17.17 -7.99
CA ILE A 335 16.86 17.51 -7.56
C ILE A 335 16.77 18.14 -6.16
N PHE A 336 17.48 17.57 -5.20
CA PHE A 336 17.53 18.08 -3.83
C PHE A 336 18.97 18.38 -3.42
N VAL A 337 19.21 19.63 -2.99
CA VAL A 337 20.49 20.02 -2.42
C VAL A 337 20.60 19.55 -0.97
N SER A 338 21.75 19.06 -0.61
CA SER A 338 22.10 18.67 0.76
C SER A 338 23.56 18.97 1.03
N LYS A 339 23.91 19.14 2.29
CA LYS A 339 25.31 19.30 2.74
C LYS A 339 25.74 18.08 3.53
N VAL A 340 26.69 17.33 2.99
CA VAL A 340 27.19 16.09 3.58
C VAL A 340 28.71 16.23 3.78
N ASP A 341 29.18 16.00 5.00
CA ASP A 341 30.60 16.14 5.37
C ASP A 341 31.20 17.51 4.91
N GLY A 342 30.40 18.56 5.11
CA GLY A 342 30.75 19.94 4.72
C GLY A 342 30.69 20.22 3.22
N ARG A 343 30.42 19.26 2.36
CA ARG A 343 30.36 19.39 0.90
C ARG A 343 28.93 19.49 0.42
N ILE A 344 28.71 20.37 -0.55
CA ILE A 344 27.40 20.46 -1.24
C ILE A 344 27.26 19.30 -2.21
N CYS A 345 26.16 18.62 -2.14
CA CYS A 345 25.78 17.55 -3.06
C CYS A 345 24.31 17.67 -3.45
N PHE A 346 24.01 17.11 -4.61
CA PHE A 346 22.68 17.14 -5.22
C PHE A 346 22.20 15.71 -5.42
N ALA A 347 21.19 15.33 -4.69
CA ALA A 347 20.50 14.06 -4.89
C ALA A 347 19.55 14.15 -6.08
N THR A 348 19.61 13.19 -6.99
CA THR A 348 18.76 13.11 -8.18
C THR A 348 18.20 11.69 -8.29
N PRO A 349 17.17 11.42 -9.10
CA PRO A 349 16.67 10.06 -9.30
C PRO A 349 17.72 9.06 -9.83
N LYS A 350 18.82 9.53 -10.41
CA LYS A 350 19.86 8.69 -11.03
C LYS A 350 21.19 8.68 -10.28
N GLY A 351 21.28 9.33 -9.13
CA GLY A 351 22.48 9.35 -8.32
C GLY A 351 22.75 10.69 -7.66
N VAL A 352 23.85 10.77 -6.94
CA VAL A 352 24.32 11.96 -6.24
C VAL A 352 25.34 12.67 -7.12
N TYR A 353 25.19 13.97 -7.27
CA TYR A 353 26.02 14.86 -8.08
C TYR A 353 26.68 15.90 -7.18
N ARG A 354 27.81 16.45 -7.65
CA ARG A 354 28.49 17.58 -7.06
C ARG A 354 28.82 18.62 -8.11
N TYR A 355 29.04 19.85 -7.66
CA TYR A 355 29.50 20.93 -8.50
C TYR A 355 31.02 20.85 -8.72
N ASN A 356 31.45 20.87 -9.97
CA ASN A 356 32.83 21.01 -10.36
C ASN A 356 33.12 22.49 -10.72
N GLU A 357 33.83 23.17 -9.82
CA GLU A 357 34.10 24.60 -9.95
C GLU A 357 35.02 24.90 -11.14
N SER A 358 35.96 23.99 -11.49
CA SER A 358 36.88 24.19 -12.61
C SER A 358 36.22 24.06 -13.97
N ALA A 359 35.22 23.20 -14.08
CA ALA A 359 34.49 22.95 -15.33
C ALA A 359 33.16 23.71 -15.39
N ASP A 360 32.77 24.41 -14.32
CA ASP A 360 31.47 25.08 -14.13
C ASP A 360 30.26 24.18 -14.51
N CYS A 361 30.29 22.92 -14.10
CA CYS A 361 29.26 21.94 -14.40
C CYS A 361 29.02 20.98 -13.24
N MET A 362 27.96 20.19 -13.37
CA MET A 362 27.62 19.12 -12.43
C MET A 362 28.23 17.80 -12.88
N GLU A 363 28.85 17.09 -11.97
CA GLU A 363 29.43 15.78 -12.20
C GLU A 363 28.95 14.74 -11.19
N PRO A 364 28.89 13.44 -11.52
CA PRO A 364 28.57 12.41 -10.56
C PRO A 364 29.53 12.41 -9.36
N PHE A 365 29.00 12.37 -8.17
CA PHE A 365 29.78 12.26 -6.95
C PHE A 365 30.11 10.78 -6.66
N GLN A 366 31.17 10.28 -7.28
CA GLN A 366 31.46 8.84 -7.34
C GLN A 366 31.56 8.19 -5.96
N GLU A 367 32.26 8.82 -5.01
CA GLU A 367 32.43 8.28 -3.66
C GLU A 367 31.09 8.15 -2.92
N MET A 368 30.18 9.10 -3.11
CA MET A 368 28.86 9.09 -2.52
C MET A 368 27.96 8.05 -3.18
N ASN A 369 28.03 7.91 -4.49
CA ASN A 369 27.31 6.90 -5.24
C ASN A 369 27.77 5.48 -4.88
N LEU A 370 29.05 5.27 -4.62
CA LEU A 370 29.58 3.99 -4.12
C LEU A 370 29.08 3.69 -2.71
N LEU A 371 29.04 4.71 -1.83
CA LEU A 371 28.51 4.55 -0.47
C LEU A 371 27.04 4.16 -0.46
N LEU A 372 26.25 4.73 -1.36
CA LEU A 372 24.81 4.48 -1.49
C LEU A 372 24.48 3.43 -2.54
N ASN A 373 25.42 2.55 -2.87
CA ASN A 373 25.23 1.48 -3.85
C ASN A 373 24.05 0.57 -3.46
N GLY A 374 23.14 0.32 -4.41
CA GLY A 374 21.91 -0.45 -4.19
C GLY A 374 20.67 0.39 -3.90
N VAL A 375 20.80 1.70 -3.73
CA VAL A 375 19.63 2.61 -3.65
C VAL A 375 19.06 2.79 -5.05
N ASN A 376 17.76 2.52 -5.20
CA ASN A 376 17.10 2.58 -6.50
C ASN A 376 16.68 4.00 -6.92
N ARG A 377 16.43 4.86 -5.94
CA ARG A 377 16.03 6.24 -6.18
C ARG A 377 16.58 7.13 -5.07
N TYR A 378 17.34 8.11 -5.44
CA TYR A 378 17.89 9.08 -4.50
C TYR A 378 16.89 10.22 -4.30
N SER A 379 16.66 10.54 -3.03
CA SER A 379 15.90 11.69 -2.63
C SER A 379 16.74 12.55 -1.68
N ARG A 380 16.13 13.28 -0.77
CA ARG A 380 16.85 14.14 0.16
C ARG A 380 17.85 13.35 1.04
N LEU A 381 19.08 13.83 1.12
CA LEU A 381 20.12 13.27 1.98
C LEU A 381 20.19 14.05 3.29
N VAL A 382 20.20 13.34 4.41
CA VAL A 382 20.31 13.90 5.74
C VAL A 382 21.53 13.31 6.42
N GLN A 383 22.46 14.16 6.86
CA GLN A 383 23.55 13.72 7.71
C GLN A 383 23.16 13.88 9.19
N TYR A 384 23.32 12.82 9.95
CA TYR A 384 23.18 12.83 11.39
C TYR A 384 24.34 12.08 12.04
N ASN A 385 25.12 12.78 12.85
CA ASN A 385 26.36 12.28 13.40
C ASN A 385 27.25 11.65 12.30
N ASN A 386 27.46 10.35 12.38
CA ASN A 386 28.26 9.61 11.41
C ASN A 386 27.43 8.81 10.40
N HIS A 387 26.13 9.03 10.34
CA HIS A 387 25.22 8.37 9.43
C HIS A 387 24.77 9.32 8.33
N LEU A 388 24.77 8.81 7.10
CA LEU A 388 24.09 9.40 5.96
C LEU A 388 22.79 8.66 5.76
N ILE A 389 21.70 9.39 5.72
CA ILE A 389 20.35 8.84 5.60
C ILE A 389 19.74 9.38 4.32
N SER A 390 19.17 8.51 3.53
CA SER A 390 18.33 8.86 2.38
C SER A 390 16.95 8.27 2.57
N LEU A 391 15.92 9.09 2.40
CA LEU A 391 14.53 8.68 2.43
C LEU A 391 13.95 8.82 1.03
N SER A 392 13.34 7.77 0.53
CA SER A 392 12.51 7.78 -0.66
C SER A 392 11.11 7.28 -0.32
N GLN A 393 10.19 7.36 -1.27
CA GLN A 393 8.82 6.87 -1.06
C GLN A 393 8.73 5.36 -0.76
N GLN A 394 9.79 4.62 -1.01
CA GLN A 394 9.79 3.16 -0.98
C GLN A 394 10.84 2.58 -0.05
N GLU A 395 11.86 3.35 0.35
CA GLU A 395 12.97 2.84 1.14
C GLU A 395 13.68 3.91 1.96
N ILE A 396 14.25 3.46 3.07
CA ILE A 396 15.16 4.23 3.90
C ILE A 396 16.54 3.61 3.76
N CYS A 397 17.50 4.39 3.31
CA CYS A 397 18.90 3.97 3.25
C CYS A 397 19.68 4.65 4.35
N ILE A 398 20.44 3.87 5.11
CA ILE A 398 21.33 4.36 6.16
C ILE A 398 22.74 3.85 5.86
N ALA A 399 23.67 4.76 5.61
CA ALA A 399 25.06 4.44 5.34
C ALA A 399 25.98 5.06 6.40
N SER A 400 27.05 4.34 6.77
CA SER A 400 28.05 4.85 7.72
C SER A 400 29.10 5.66 6.99
N LEU A 401 29.26 6.93 7.38
CA LEU A 401 30.29 7.83 6.83
C LEU A 401 31.72 7.49 7.29
N ARG A 402 31.90 6.68 8.35
CA ARG A 402 33.24 6.31 8.85
C ARG A 402 34.07 5.48 7.89
N ASN A 403 33.41 4.69 7.07
CA ASN A 403 34.06 3.67 6.24
C ASN A 403 33.86 3.88 4.72
N TYR A 404 33.34 5.04 4.31
CA TYR A 404 32.94 5.23 2.91
C TYR A 404 34.09 5.07 1.90
N LYS A 405 35.37 5.22 2.32
CA LYS A 405 36.55 4.94 1.50
C LYS A 405 36.92 3.44 1.42
N LYS A 406 36.31 2.56 2.25
CA LYS A 406 36.65 1.12 2.35
C LYS A 406 35.51 0.18 1.93
N GLY A 407 34.43 0.68 1.33
CA GLY A 407 33.21 -0.10 1.08
C GLY A 407 32.38 -0.18 2.36
N ALA A 408 31.55 0.81 2.59
CA ALA A 408 30.72 0.88 3.80
C ALA A 408 29.54 -0.08 3.70
N GLU A 409 29.20 -0.70 4.81
CA GLU A 409 27.93 -1.43 4.94
C GLU A 409 26.77 -0.42 4.90
N THR A 410 25.87 -0.64 3.97
CA THR A 410 24.65 0.15 3.80
C THR A 410 23.48 -0.68 4.28
N CYS A 411 22.63 -0.11 5.12
CA CYS A 411 21.36 -0.72 5.51
C CYS A 411 20.25 -0.08 4.71
N ILE A 412 19.57 -0.85 3.88
CA ILE A 412 18.39 -0.42 3.13
C ILE A 412 17.18 -1.08 3.79
N VAL A 413 16.22 -0.25 4.23
CA VAL A 413 14.98 -0.70 4.85
C VAL A 413 13.84 -0.30 3.94
N PRO A 414 13.08 -1.27 3.39
CA PRO A 414 11.90 -0.96 2.62
C PRO A 414 10.83 -0.31 3.51
N ILE A 415 10.14 0.69 2.99
CA ILE A 415 8.97 1.28 3.65
C ILE A 415 7.76 0.46 3.25
N GLU A 416 7.19 -0.24 4.24
CA GLU A 416 6.01 -1.08 4.02
C GLU A 416 4.75 -0.20 3.89
N LEU A 417 4.10 -0.26 2.72
CA LEU A 417 2.78 0.33 2.52
C LEU A 417 1.70 -0.64 3.00
N PRO A 418 0.60 -0.17 3.64
CA PRO A 418 0.20 1.23 3.81
C PRO A 418 0.67 1.88 5.13
N SER A 419 1.69 1.37 5.79
CA SER A 419 2.06 1.81 7.14
C SER A 419 2.58 3.25 7.23
N VAL A 420 3.16 3.77 6.15
CA VAL A 420 3.64 5.17 6.04
C VAL A 420 3.39 5.69 4.64
N GLU A 421 2.60 6.73 4.50
CA GLU A 421 2.37 7.42 3.24
C GLU A 421 3.08 8.79 3.27
N LEU A 422 4.20 8.87 2.57
CA LEU A 422 5.02 10.08 2.55
C LEU A 422 4.37 11.20 1.75
N VAL A 423 4.48 12.41 2.26
CA VAL A 423 4.02 13.61 1.55
C VAL A 423 4.96 13.89 0.37
N GLN A 424 4.45 13.73 -0.85
CA GLN A 424 5.24 13.88 -2.07
C GLN A 424 5.89 15.27 -2.15
N GLY A 425 7.21 15.30 -2.40
CA GLY A 425 8.01 16.52 -2.46
C GLY A 425 8.28 17.17 -1.10
N ALA A 426 7.82 16.54 0.00
CA ALA A 426 8.11 16.96 1.36
C ALA A 426 8.68 15.79 2.20
N GLU A 427 9.22 14.78 1.53
CA GLU A 427 9.86 13.65 2.19
C GLU A 427 11.00 14.14 3.08
N VAL A 428 10.85 13.88 4.36
CA VAL A 428 11.83 14.27 5.36
C VAL A 428 11.97 13.17 6.41
N ILE A 429 13.17 12.99 6.90
CA ILE A 429 13.46 12.16 8.06
C ILE A 429 14.16 13.02 9.11
N VAL A 430 13.67 12.95 10.33
CA VAL A 430 14.19 13.75 11.44
C VAL A 430 14.86 12.83 12.44
N PRO A 431 16.20 12.84 12.54
CA PRO A 431 16.91 12.09 13.56
C PRO A 431 16.61 12.62 14.97
N VAL A 432 16.26 11.71 15.87
CA VAL A 432 16.03 12.00 17.30
C VAL A 432 17.18 11.49 18.15
N SER A 433 17.69 10.30 17.79
CA SER A 433 18.86 9.68 18.41
C SER A 433 19.58 8.79 17.39
N ASP A 434 20.72 8.22 17.77
CA ASP A 434 21.47 7.27 16.91
C ASP A 434 20.67 6.00 16.56
N SER A 435 19.56 5.74 17.25
CA SER A 435 18.74 4.56 17.05
C SER A 435 17.28 4.84 16.69
N LEU A 436 16.86 6.12 16.69
CA LEU A 436 15.47 6.50 16.48
C LEU A 436 15.37 7.75 15.61
N MET A 437 14.48 7.69 14.63
CA MET A 437 14.16 8.78 13.73
C MET A 437 12.64 8.96 13.66
N ILE A 438 12.19 10.13 13.24
CA ILE A 438 10.79 10.43 12.97
C ILE A 438 10.63 10.71 11.51
N ILE A 439 9.58 10.15 10.92
CA ILE A 439 9.17 10.35 9.54
C ILE A 439 7.80 11.00 9.56
N PRO A 440 7.67 12.26 9.14
CA PRO A 440 6.38 12.88 8.88
C PRO A 440 5.69 12.19 7.68
N ASP A 441 4.38 11.95 7.81
CA ASP A 441 3.57 11.31 6.77
C ASP A 441 2.18 11.96 6.64
N TYR A 442 1.35 11.46 5.72
CA TYR A 442 0.00 11.99 5.50
C TYR A 442 -0.91 11.84 6.73
N ASP A 443 -0.76 10.77 7.49
CA ASP A 443 -1.57 10.49 8.68
C ASP A 443 -0.97 11.07 9.98
N GLY A 444 0.19 11.70 9.86
CA GLY A 444 0.89 12.33 10.99
C GLY A 444 2.37 12.04 11.01
N PHE A 445 2.80 11.07 11.82
CA PHE A 445 4.21 10.77 12.02
C PHE A 445 4.42 9.28 12.24
N ALA A 446 5.54 8.77 11.76
CA ALA A 446 6.02 7.44 12.08
C ALA A 446 7.35 7.52 12.83
N LEU A 447 7.51 6.68 13.85
CA LEU A 447 8.78 6.45 14.54
C LEU A 447 9.53 5.34 13.79
N PHE A 448 10.72 5.62 13.33
CA PHE A 448 11.60 4.66 12.68
C PHE A 448 12.76 4.30 13.61
N LYS A 449 12.81 3.04 14.01
CA LYS A 449 13.94 2.50 14.80
C LYS A 449 14.94 1.86 13.84
N ILE A 450 16.19 2.33 13.88
CA ILE A 450 17.27 1.78 13.07
C ILE A 450 17.47 0.30 13.44
N PRO A 451 17.35 -0.64 12.47
CA PRO A 451 17.61 -2.04 12.74
C PRO A 451 19.06 -2.25 13.22
N SER A 452 19.26 -3.06 14.23
CA SER A 452 20.61 -3.52 14.58
C SER A 452 21.12 -4.49 13.50
N HIS A 453 22.38 -4.34 13.08
CA HIS A 453 23.04 -4.97 11.94
C HIS A 453 22.93 -6.51 11.80
N ASN A 454 22.39 -7.22 12.77
CA ASN A 454 22.35 -8.70 12.81
C ASN A 454 21.00 -9.33 12.44
N GLN A 455 20.04 -8.59 11.88
CA GLN A 455 18.77 -9.16 11.43
C GLN A 455 18.68 -9.22 9.90
N GLN A 456 19.63 -9.87 9.22
CA GLN A 456 19.31 -10.48 7.94
C GLN A 456 18.32 -11.61 8.24
N LYS A 457 17.04 -11.34 8.08
CA LYS A 457 16.00 -12.37 8.08
C LYS A 457 16.32 -13.31 6.92
N ASP A 458 16.49 -14.57 7.23
CA ASP A 458 16.53 -15.61 6.22
C ASP A 458 15.15 -15.63 5.55
N HIS A 459 15.09 -15.27 4.28
CA HIS A 459 13.86 -15.19 3.50
C HIS A 459 13.57 -16.50 2.75
N SER A 460 14.39 -17.54 2.97
CA SER A 460 14.30 -18.78 2.22
C SER A 460 12.94 -19.47 2.32
N ASP A 461 12.26 -19.36 3.46
CA ASP A 461 11.01 -20.05 3.75
C ASP A 461 9.74 -19.21 3.47
N LEU A 462 9.86 -18.09 2.77
CA LEU A 462 8.74 -17.19 2.56
C LEU A 462 7.92 -17.51 1.30
N MET A 463 8.53 -18.18 0.32
CA MET A 463 7.88 -18.48 -0.95
C MET A 463 7.18 -19.82 -0.89
N HIS A 464 5.88 -19.85 -1.22
CA HIS A 464 5.07 -21.07 -1.22
C HIS A 464 4.25 -21.20 -2.51
N ILE A 465 4.23 -22.39 -3.05
CA ILE A 465 3.21 -22.82 -4.01
C ILE A 465 2.00 -23.24 -3.20
N ARG A 466 1.00 -22.36 -3.14
CA ARG A 466 -0.18 -22.50 -2.26
C ARG A 466 -1.11 -23.61 -2.72
N ASN A 467 -1.46 -23.58 -4.00
CA ASN A 467 -2.38 -24.53 -4.59
C ASN A 467 -1.93 -24.95 -5.98
N VAL A 468 -2.22 -26.18 -6.35
CA VAL A 468 -2.08 -26.68 -7.71
C VAL A 468 -3.39 -27.28 -8.15
N TYR A 469 -3.90 -26.83 -9.29
CA TYR A 469 -5.15 -27.26 -9.86
C TYR A 469 -4.93 -27.92 -11.22
N LEU A 470 -5.76 -28.90 -11.52
CA LEU A 470 -5.99 -29.34 -12.90
C LEU A 470 -7.10 -28.46 -13.47
N SER A 471 -6.82 -27.71 -14.54
CA SER A 471 -7.77 -26.73 -15.11
C SER A 471 -8.75 -27.36 -16.09
N TYR A 472 -8.55 -28.60 -16.53
CA TYR A 472 -9.40 -29.28 -17.48
C TYR A 472 -9.59 -30.77 -17.11
N PRO A 473 -10.78 -31.35 -17.27
CA PRO A 473 -12.03 -30.81 -17.80
C PRO A 473 -12.83 -29.96 -16.80
N LYS A 474 -12.45 -30.01 -15.53
CA LYS A 474 -13.02 -29.19 -14.45
C LYS A 474 -11.91 -28.85 -13.47
N ASP A 475 -11.92 -27.62 -12.97
CA ASP A 475 -11.01 -27.21 -11.92
C ASP A 475 -11.07 -28.19 -10.74
N SER A 476 -9.95 -28.86 -10.48
CA SER A 476 -9.80 -29.77 -9.37
C SER A 476 -8.48 -29.53 -8.63
N LEU A 477 -8.55 -29.34 -7.34
CA LEU A 477 -7.40 -29.14 -6.48
C LEU A 477 -6.67 -30.49 -6.31
N ILE A 478 -5.38 -30.53 -6.66
CA ILE A 478 -4.52 -31.72 -6.49
C ILE A 478 -3.46 -31.53 -5.38
N TYR A 479 -3.16 -30.29 -5.05
CA TYR A 479 -2.23 -29.96 -4.00
C TYR A 479 -2.63 -28.64 -3.32
N THR A 480 -2.55 -28.63 -2.01
CA THR A 480 -2.60 -27.40 -1.18
C THR A 480 -1.50 -27.47 -0.14
N ASP A 481 -0.81 -26.36 0.05
CA ASP A 481 0.22 -26.27 1.08
C ASP A 481 -0.44 -26.12 2.46
N ASN A 482 -0.54 -27.24 3.15
CA ASN A 482 -0.96 -27.30 4.53
C ASN A 482 0.19 -27.91 5.32
N PHE A 483 1.12 -27.19 5.82
CA PHE A 483 2.32 -27.52 6.63
C PHE A 483 2.54 -28.98 7.09
N LEU A 484 1.57 -29.86 6.86
CA LEU A 484 1.55 -31.29 7.17
C LEU A 484 1.64 -32.18 5.92
N SER A 485 1.55 -31.61 4.71
CA SER A 485 1.54 -32.39 3.49
C SER A 485 2.96 -32.71 3.04
N VAL A 486 3.28 -33.99 2.98
CA VAL A 486 4.47 -34.47 2.26
C VAL A 486 4.25 -34.18 0.78
N LYS A 487 5.15 -33.41 0.15
CA LYS A 487 5.12 -33.16 -1.29
C LYS A 487 5.34 -34.50 -2.02
N SER A 488 4.25 -35.19 -2.36
CA SER A 488 4.30 -36.34 -3.25
C SER A 488 4.34 -35.84 -4.69
N THR A 489 5.00 -36.57 -5.59
CA THR A 489 4.99 -36.29 -7.02
C THR A 489 3.71 -36.87 -7.63
N PRO A 490 2.65 -36.09 -7.90
CA PRO A 490 1.41 -36.62 -8.43
C PRO A 490 1.60 -37.06 -9.88
N GLU A 491 0.96 -38.18 -10.22
CA GLU A 491 0.85 -38.66 -11.59
C GLU A 491 -0.48 -38.16 -12.19
N ILE A 492 -0.39 -37.45 -13.29
CA ILE A 492 -1.50 -36.76 -13.95
C ILE A 492 -1.80 -37.44 -15.27
N ALA A 493 -3.07 -37.77 -15.51
CA ALA A 493 -3.48 -38.37 -16.75
C ALA A 493 -3.31 -37.37 -17.91
N TYR A 494 -2.94 -37.85 -19.08
CA TYR A 494 -2.67 -37.01 -20.26
C TYR A 494 -3.84 -36.12 -20.67
N ASN A 495 -5.07 -36.58 -20.49
CA ASN A 495 -6.28 -35.80 -20.78
C ASN A 495 -6.54 -34.64 -19.76
N GLN A 496 -5.74 -34.55 -18.73
CA GLN A 496 -5.80 -33.50 -17.68
C GLN A 496 -4.51 -32.67 -17.65
N ASN A 497 -3.83 -32.50 -18.78
CA ASN A 497 -2.51 -31.88 -18.93
C ASN A 497 -2.53 -30.35 -18.92
N ALA A 498 -3.58 -29.75 -18.39
CA ALA A 498 -3.66 -28.33 -18.09
C ALA A 498 -3.58 -28.10 -16.57
N ILE A 499 -2.53 -27.40 -16.13
CA ILE A 499 -2.20 -27.26 -14.73
C ILE A 499 -2.03 -25.78 -14.38
N ARG A 500 -2.70 -25.34 -13.33
CA ARG A 500 -2.59 -24.00 -12.77
C ARG A 500 -1.94 -24.04 -11.40
N PHE A 501 -0.89 -23.26 -11.26
CA PHE A 501 -0.17 -23.03 -10.01
C PHE A 501 -0.61 -21.70 -9.43
N GLU A 502 -0.94 -21.69 -8.15
CA GLU A 502 -1.14 -20.48 -7.35
C GLU A 502 -0.02 -20.41 -6.32
N TYR A 503 0.70 -19.32 -6.32
CA TYR A 503 1.87 -19.13 -5.49
C TYR A 503 1.89 -17.74 -4.86
N GLY A 504 2.67 -17.57 -3.84
CA GLY A 504 2.82 -16.29 -3.18
C GLY A 504 3.72 -16.38 -1.97
N ILE A 505 4.01 -15.22 -1.42
CA ILE A 505 4.78 -15.09 -0.20
C ILE A 505 3.85 -15.18 1.00
N SER A 506 4.31 -15.84 2.07
CA SER A 506 3.59 -15.92 3.33
C SER A 506 3.82 -14.70 4.23
N SER A 507 4.57 -13.69 3.79
CA SER A 507 4.81 -12.47 4.57
C SER A 507 3.86 -11.36 4.17
N LEU A 508 3.16 -10.78 5.14
CA LEU A 508 2.34 -9.57 4.99
C LEU A 508 3.14 -8.28 5.22
N THR A 509 4.39 -8.40 5.66
CA THR A 509 5.27 -7.24 5.94
C THR A 509 5.96 -6.69 4.69
N HIS A 510 5.78 -7.34 3.53
CA HIS A 510 6.40 -6.94 2.28
C HIS A 510 5.32 -6.53 1.28
N GLY A 511 4.57 -5.47 1.59
CA GLY A 511 3.57 -4.86 0.68
C GLY A 511 4.16 -4.24 -0.59
N GLU A 512 5.45 -4.42 -0.85
CA GLU A 512 6.13 -3.82 -1.97
C GLU A 512 6.12 -4.69 -3.22
N GLU A 513 6.33 -4.04 -4.36
CA GLU A 513 6.51 -4.58 -5.70
C GLU A 513 7.36 -5.87 -5.72
N LEU A 514 6.76 -6.92 -5.19
CA LEU A 514 7.26 -8.27 -5.32
C LEU A 514 7.09 -8.68 -6.76
N SER A 515 8.19 -8.94 -7.40
CA SER A 515 8.17 -9.57 -8.71
C SER A 515 8.47 -11.05 -8.56
N TYR A 516 7.73 -11.82 -9.32
CA TYR A 516 7.92 -13.26 -9.41
C TYR A 516 8.57 -13.61 -10.73
N GLN A 517 9.39 -14.63 -10.71
CA GLN A 517 9.86 -15.33 -11.90
C GLN A 517 9.58 -16.81 -11.73
N TYR A 518 9.16 -17.45 -12.79
CA TYR A 518 8.88 -18.89 -12.79
C TYR A 518 9.60 -19.57 -13.97
N ARG A 519 9.83 -20.84 -13.81
CA ARG A 519 10.31 -21.71 -14.90
C ARG A 519 9.71 -23.10 -14.78
N LEU A 520 9.69 -23.82 -15.89
CA LEU A 520 9.32 -25.22 -15.94
C LEU A 520 10.52 -26.03 -16.41
N ASN A 521 10.97 -26.96 -15.58
CA ASN A 521 12.25 -27.68 -15.73
C ASN A 521 13.43 -26.68 -15.80
N ASP A 522 14.53 -27.02 -16.45
CA ASP A 522 15.75 -26.21 -16.59
C ASP A 522 15.64 -25.09 -17.65
N ARG A 523 14.41 -24.68 -18.00
CA ARG A 523 14.24 -23.56 -18.93
C ARG A 523 14.70 -22.24 -18.30
N LYS A 524 14.91 -21.22 -19.13
CA LYS A 524 15.21 -19.87 -18.64
C LYS A 524 14.07 -19.36 -17.77
N TRP A 525 14.42 -18.59 -16.75
CA TRP A 525 13.44 -17.87 -15.94
C TRP A 525 12.59 -16.95 -16.81
N SER A 526 11.31 -16.81 -16.46
CA SER A 526 10.40 -15.85 -17.10
C SER A 526 10.88 -14.41 -16.90
N GLU A 527 10.29 -13.47 -17.61
CA GLU A 527 10.34 -12.07 -17.24
C GLU A 527 9.67 -11.86 -15.86
N TYR A 528 9.97 -10.72 -15.24
CA TYR A 528 9.36 -10.35 -13.96
C TYR A 528 7.86 -10.13 -14.12
N THR A 529 7.08 -10.65 -13.19
CA THR A 529 5.62 -10.52 -13.16
C THR A 529 5.11 -10.34 -11.74
N ASN A 530 4.02 -9.58 -11.58
CA ASN A 530 3.32 -9.43 -10.29
C ASN A 530 2.16 -10.41 -10.15
N VAL A 531 1.91 -11.23 -11.18
CA VAL A 531 0.82 -12.21 -11.19
C VAL A 531 1.21 -13.40 -10.33
N GLN A 532 0.35 -13.79 -9.39
CA GLN A 532 0.55 -14.88 -8.44
C GLN A 532 0.00 -16.22 -8.93
N THR A 533 -0.31 -16.31 -10.21
CA THR A 533 -0.82 -17.53 -10.83
C THR A 533 -0.11 -17.80 -12.15
N LYS A 534 0.12 -19.07 -12.45
CA LYS A 534 0.63 -19.51 -13.75
C LYS A 534 -0.06 -20.77 -14.21
N GLU A 535 -0.58 -20.72 -15.41
CA GLU A 535 -1.20 -21.86 -16.05
C GLU A 535 -0.36 -22.34 -17.22
N TYR A 536 -0.24 -23.64 -17.33
CA TYR A 536 0.30 -24.36 -18.48
C TYR A 536 -0.78 -25.28 -19.03
N SER A 537 -1.04 -25.18 -20.31
CA SER A 537 -1.98 -26.01 -21.02
C SER A 537 -1.26 -26.89 -22.06
N ASN A 538 -1.81 -28.05 -22.32
CA ASN A 538 -1.28 -29.00 -23.33
C ASN A 538 0.17 -29.42 -23.10
N LEU A 539 0.54 -29.68 -21.86
CA LEU A 539 1.87 -30.22 -21.57
C LEU A 539 2.01 -31.64 -22.11
N PRO A 540 3.10 -31.97 -22.84
CA PRO A 540 3.41 -33.32 -23.25
C PRO A 540 3.58 -34.31 -22.09
N GLU A 541 3.61 -35.59 -22.38
CA GLU A 541 4.00 -36.59 -21.39
C GLU A 541 5.45 -36.39 -20.93
N GLY A 542 5.70 -36.59 -19.62
CA GLY A 542 7.03 -36.47 -19.05
C GLY A 542 7.05 -36.04 -17.58
N ASP A 543 8.22 -35.93 -17.04
CA ASP A 543 8.47 -35.42 -15.70
C ASP A 543 8.69 -33.91 -15.75
N TYR A 544 8.03 -33.19 -14.83
CA TYR A 544 8.08 -31.74 -14.74
C TYR A 544 8.40 -31.30 -13.33
N THR A 545 9.17 -30.24 -13.24
CA THR A 545 9.38 -29.46 -12.01
C THR A 545 9.07 -28.02 -12.32
N PHE A 546 8.00 -27.51 -11.72
CA PHE A 546 7.68 -26.09 -11.71
C PHE A 546 8.45 -25.44 -10.59
N GLU A 547 9.21 -24.41 -10.90
CA GLU A 547 9.95 -23.61 -9.94
C GLU A 547 9.48 -22.17 -10.03
N VAL A 548 9.29 -21.55 -8.90
CA VAL A 548 8.95 -20.14 -8.79
C VAL A 548 9.86 -19.49 -7.75
N LYS A 549 10.30 -18.29 -8.07
CA LYS A 549 11.04 -17.46 -7.13
C LYS A 549 10.40 -16.08 -7.00
N ALA A 550 10.31 -15.63 -5.79
CA ALA A 550 10.05 -14.24 -5.47
C ALA A 550 11.38 -13.49 -5.44
N VAL A 551 11.41 -12.36 -6.07
CA VAL A 551 12.55 -11.45 -6.08
C VAL A 551 12.16 -10.22 -5.28
N PHE A 552 12.82 -10.06 -4.15
CA PHE A 552 12.64 -8.90 -3.30
C PHE A 552 13.45 -7.73 -3.86
N ARG A 553 13.04 -6.54 -3.54
CA ARG A 553 13.68 -5.33 -4.01
C ARG A 553 15.16 -5.21 -3.61
N ASN A 554 15.54 -5.75 -2.47
CA ASN A 554 16.92 -5.80 -1.99
C ASN A 554 17.80 -6.82 -2.75
N GLY A 555 17.25 -7.47 -3.80
CA GLY A 555 17.93 -8.49 -4.59
C GLY A 555 17.96 -9.89 -3.95
N THR A 556 17.45 -10.06 -2.73
CA THR A 556 17.27 -11.40 -2.14
C THR A 556 16.17 -12.16 -2.86
N THR A 557 16.23 -13.47 -2.86
CA THR A 557 15.24 -14.32 -3.51
C THR A 557 14.79 -15.44 -2.58
N ALA A 558 13.51 -15.75 -2.62
CA ALA A 558 12.93 -16.94 -2.02
C ALA A 558 12.39 -17.84 -3.13
N THR A 559 12.55 -19.15 -3.02
CA THR A 559 12.16 -20.10 -4.07
C THR A 559 11.35 -21.25 -3.50
N ASP A 560 10.40 -21.73 -4.29
CA ASP A 560 9.72 -22.99 -4.03
C ASP A 560 9.54 -23.78 -5.33
N SER A 561 9.35 -25.10 -5.20
CA SER A 561 9.23 -26.00 -6.35
C SER A 561 8.18 -27.08 -6.13
N PHE A 562 7.56 -27.50 -7.22
CA PHE A 562 6.58 -28.57 -7.25
C PHE A 562 6.85 -29.50 -8.45
N SER A 563 7.05 -30.80 -8.16
CA SER A 563 7.32 -31.82 -9.17
C SER A 563 6.07 -32.65 -9.43
N PHE A 564 5.84 -32.96 -10.68
CA PHE A 564 4.72 -33.77 -11.13
C PHE A 564 5.07 -34.55 -12.41
N ARG A 565 4.32 -35.60 -12.70
CA ARG A 565 4.49 -36.40 -13.91
C ARG A 565 3.21 -36.46 -14.71
N ILE A 566 3.29 -36.19 -16.01
CA ILE A 566 2.19 -36.41 -16.96
C ILE A 566 2.39 -37.77 -17.62
N LEU A 567 1.41 -38.64 -17.44
CA LEU A 567 1.40 -39.97 -17.99
C LEU A 567 1.23 -39.91 -19.51
N PRO A 568 1.82 -40.88 -20.25
CA PRO A 568 1.63 -40.91 -21.70
C PRO A 568 0.14 -41.16 -22.06
N PRO A 569 -0.33 -40.61 -23.18
CA PRO A 569 -1.68 -40.87 -23.66
C PRO A 569 -1.85 -42.34 -23.99
N TRP A 570 -3.09 -42.84 -23.85
CA TRP A 570 -3.42 -44.26 -24.07
C TRP A 570 -2.88 -44.79 -25.39
N TYR A 571 -2.84 -43.96 -26.43
CA TYR A 571 -2.37 -44.31 -27.75
C TYR A 571 -0.82 -44.35 -27.89
N ARG A 572 -0.05 -43.98 -26.87
CA ARG A 572 1.40 -44.09 -26.80
C ARG A 572 1.88 -45.04 -25.69
N THR A 573 0.97 -45.78 -25.10
CA THR A 573 1.33 -46.85 -24.15
C THR A 573 1.91 -48.07 -24.89
N GLY A 574 2.72 -48.88 -24.17
CA GLY A 574 3.27 -50.11 -24.75
C GLY A 574 2.19 -51.04 -25.33
N ILE A 575 1.01 -51.06 -24.68
CA ILE A 575 -0.16 -51.83 -25.17
C ILE A 575 -0.69 -51.22 -26.47
N ALA A 576 -0.76 -49.89 -26.59
CA ALA A 576 -1.19 -49.24 -27.81
C ALA A 576 -0.24 -49.53 -28.98
N TYR A 577 1.07 -49.50 -28.74
CA TYR A 577 2.06 -49.86 -29.77
C TYR A 577 1.94 -51.32 -30.17
N LEU A 578 1.65 -52.22 -29.24
CA LEU A 578 1.36 -53.61 -29.55
C LEU A 578 0.09 -53.73 -30.43
N CYS A 579 -0.96 -52.97 -30.08
CA CYS A 579 -2.20 -52.92 -30.89
C CYS A 579 -1.92 -52.32 -32.28
N TYR A 580 -1.11 -51.24 -32.38
CA TYR A 580 -0.74 -50.67 -33.68
C TYR A 580 0.07 -51.66 -34.51
N PHE A 581 1.00 -52.39 -33.88
CA PHE A 581 1.75 -53.44 -34.55
C PHE A 581 0.85 -54.55 -35.05
N MET A 582 -0.08 -55.01 -34.21
CA MET A 582 -1.09 -55.99 -34.61
C MET A 582 -2.00 -55.50 -35.77
N LEU A 583 -2.42 -54.22 -35.67
CA LEU A 583 -3.21 -53.56 -36.67
C LEU A 583 -2.44 -53.38 -37.98
N PHE A 584 -1.15 -53.10 -37.91
CA PHE A 584 -0.24 -53.05 -39.05
C PHE A 584 -0.10 -54.42 -39.71
N LEU A 585 0.07 -55.49 -38.91
CA LEU A 585 0.08 -56.85 -39.46
C LEU A 585 -1.24 -57.25 -40.12
N LEU A 586 -2.38 -56.85 -39.50
CA LEU A 586 -3.68 -57.04 -40.06
C LEU A 586 -3.87 -56.23 -41.35
N LEU A 587 -3.37 -55.01 -41.40
CA LEU A 587 -3.40 -54.18 -42.59
C LEU A 587 -2.55 -54.75 -43.69
N MET A 588 -1.34 -55.25 -43.37
CA MET A 588 -0.45 -55.97 -44.30
C MET A 588 -1.13 -57.22 -44.85
N TRP A 589 -1.77 -58.00 -43.95
CA TRP A 589 -2.52 -59.16 -44.36
C TRP A 589 -3.71 -58.80 -45.24
N TYR A 590 -4.43 -57.69 -44.90
CA TYR A 590 -5.54 -57.17 -45.68
C TYR A 590 -5.09 -56.64 -47.05
N VAL A 591 -3.98 -55.91 -47.09
CA VAL A 591 -3.38 -55.41 -48.34
C VAL A 591 -2.90 -56.56 -49.20
N TYR A 592 -2.28 -57.59 -48.61
CA TYR A 592 -1.88 -58.80 -49.30
C TYR A 592 -3.12 -59.53 -49.90
N LYS A 593 -4.14 -59.68 -49.10
CA LYS A 593 -5.36 -60.31 -49.53
C LYS A 593 -6.15 -59.46 -50.57
N TRP A 594 -6.08 -58.15 -50.42
CA TRP A 594 -6.68 -57.17 -51.33
C TRP A 594 -5.93 -57.14 -52.66
N ASP A 595 -4.65 -57.21 -52.63
CA ASP A 595 -3.81 -57.29 -53.85
C ASP A 595 -4.03 -58.61 -54.58
N ASP A 596 -4.16 -59.73 -53.89
CA ASP A 596 -4.55 -60.97 -54.41
C ASP A 596 -5.96 -60.95 -55.09
N LEU A 597 -6.91 -60.23 -54.42
CA LEU A 597 -8.24 -59.99 -54.97
C LEU A 597 -8.24 -58.96 -56.12
N ARG A 598 -7.34 -57.99 -56.07
CA ARG A 598 -7.15 -56.94 -57.08
C ARG A 598 -6.54 -57.49 -58.35
N VAL A 599 -5.60 -58.38 -58.22
CA VAL A 599 -5.07 -59.13 -59.38
C VAL A 599 -6.12 -59.97 -60.03
N LYS A 600 -7.08 -60.56 -59.29
CA LYS A 600 -8.26 -61.28 -59.78
C LYS A 600 -9.30 -60.34 -60.38
N ARG A 601 -9.51 -59.14 -59.90
CA ARG A 601 -10.49 -58.15 -60.41
C ARG A 601 -9.97 -57.31 -61.58
N LYS A 602 -8.66 -57.02 -61.64
CA LYS A 602 -8.04 -56.24 -62.73
C LYS A 602 -8.20 -56.91 -64.11
N LYS A 603 -8.49 -58.21 -64.15
CA LYS A 603 -8.84 -58.92 -65.41
C LYS A 603 -10.26 -58.64 -65.83
N GLN A 604 -11.14 -58.07 -65.02
CA GLN A 604 -12.56 -57.83 -65.34
C GLN A 604 -12.97 -56.38 -65.50
N GLN A 605 -12.17 -55.41 -65.04
CA GLN A 605 -12.61 -53.99 -64.92
C GLN A 605 -11.97 -52.99 -65.90
N ALA A 606 -11.16 -53.47 -66.84
CA ALA A 606 -10.51 -52.54 -67.79
C ALA A 606 -11.48 -51.90 -68.84
N VAL A 607 -12.75 -52.09 -68.70
CA VAL A 607 -13.72 -51.62 -69.71
C VAL A 607 -14.74 -50.58 -69.22
N VAL A 608 -14.88 -50.38 -67.91
CA VAL A 608 -16.01 -49.54 -67.39
C VAL A 608 -15.56 -48.22 -66.79
N GLU A 609 -14.26 -47.88 -66.70
CA GLU A 609 -13.73 -46.83 -65.81
C GLU A 609 -13.40 -45.52 -66.50
N LYS A 610 -13.91 -45.23 -67.66
CA LYS A 610 -13.61 -43.95 -68.31
C LYS A 610 -14.69 -42.87 -68.24
N ASP A 611 -15.87 -43.19 -67.72
CA ASP A 611 -16.96 -42.19 -67.75
C ASP A 611 -17.39 -41.58 -66.38
N LYS A 612 -16.76 -41.95 -65.31
CA LYS A 612 -17.16 -41.40 -64.00
C LYS A 612 -16.25 -40.29 -63.38
N GLU A 613 -15.07 -40.06 -63.91
CA GLU A 613 -14.11 -39.10 -63.29
C GLU A 613 -14.42 -37.62 -63.52
N LEU A 614 -15.36 -37.29 -64.38
CA LEU A 614 -15.61 -35.87 -64.70
C LEU A 614 -16.70 -35.19 -63.82
N GLN A 615 -17.49 -35.93 -63.09
CA GLN A 615 -18.64 -35.37 -62.36
C GLN A 615 -18.35 -35.10 -60.84
N GLU A 616 -17.31 -35.62 -60.27
CA GLU A 616 -17.03 -35.46 -58.85
C GLU A 616 -16.16 -34.26 -58.51
N LEU A 617 -15.40 -33.70 -59.44
CA LEU A 617 -14.46 -32.62 -59.17
C LEU A 617 -15.14 -31.25 -59.02
N GLU A 618 -16.32 -31.04 -59.46
CA GLU A 618 -17.03 -29.76 -59.33
C GLU A 618 -17.74 -29.57 -58.00
N LYS A 619 -18.06 -30.65 -57.30
CA LYS A 619 -18.76 -30.52 -56.00
C LYS A 619 -17.88 -30.21 -54.79
N GLU A 620 -16.61 -30.57 -54.80
CA GLU A 620 -15.71 -30.31 -53.66
C GLU A 620 -15.29 -28.84 -53.54
N TYR A 621 -15.29 -28.10 -54.64
CA TYR A 621 -14.85 -26.69 -54.62
C TYR A 621 -15.86 -25.72 -54.00
N GLU A 622 -17.15 -26.04 -54.05
CA GLU A 622 -18.19 -25.15 -53.47
C GLU A 622 -18.35 -25.29 -51.96
N GLU A 623 -18.05 -26.46 -51.37
CA GLU A 623 -18.21 -26.65 -49.91
C GLU A 623 -17.08 -26.06 -49.05
N GLU A 624 -15.87 -25.94 -49.61
CA GLU A 624 -14.73 -25.39 -48.86
C GLU A 624 -14.79 -23.88 -48.73
N SER A 625 -15.37 -23.20 -49.70
CA SER A 625 -15.53 -21.73 -49.69
C SER A 625 -16.52 -21.25 -48.62
N ALA A 626 -17.60 -22.00 -48.41
CA ALA A 626 -18.65 -21.61 -47.45
C ALA A 626 -18.28 -21.81 -45.97
N ARG A 627 -17.25 -22.63 -45.67
CA ARG A 627 -16.79 -22.83 -44.28
C ARG A 627 -15.89 -21.70 -43.79
N LYS A 628 -15.12 -21.11 -44.67
CA LYS A 628 -14.16 -20.01 -44.28
C LYS A 628 -14.86 -18.69 -43.96
N GLU A 629 -15.97 -18.40 -44.63
CA GLU A 629 -16.72 -17.16 -44.35
C GLU A 629 -17.40 -17.14 -42.98
N ARG A 630 -17.83 -18.27 -42.47
CA ARG A 630 -18.52 -18.34 -41.17
C ARG A 630 -17.58 -18.12 -39.97
N GLN A 631 -16.32 -18.51 -40.09
CA GLN A 631 -15.34 -18.35 -39.01
C GLN A 631 -14.87 -16.88 -38.82
N ILE A 632 -14.89 -16.11 -39.90
CA ILE A 632 -14.45 -14.69 -39.84
C ILE A 632 -15.51 -13.85 -39.14
N VAL A 633 -16.78 -14.10 -39.35
CA VAL A 633 -17.87 -13.33 -38.74
C VAL A 633 -17.98 -13.57 -37.22
N GLU A 634 -17.61 -14.77 -36.75
CA GLU A 634 -17.68 -15.11 -35.33
C GLU A 634 -16.57 -14.43 -34.52
N LEU A 635 -15.36 -14.33 -35.06
CA LEU A 635 -14.22 -13.67 -34.47
C LEU A 635 -14.36 -12.11 -34.41
N GLU A 636 -15.04 -11.54 -35.42
CA GLU A 636 -15.32 -10.10 -35.43
C GLU A 636 -16.35 -9.72 -34.35
N LYS A 637 -17.29 -10.61 -34.06
CA LYS A 637 -18.30 -10.39 -33.03
C LYS A 637 -17.69 -10.40 -31.61
N GLU A 638 -16.82 -11.36 -31.30
CA GLU A 638 -16.12 -11.42 -29.99
C GLU A 638 -15.23 -10.21 -29.76
N LYS A 639 -14.54 -9.72 -30.78
CA LYS A 639 -13.70 -8.53 -30.69
C LYS A 639 -14.53 -7.27 -30.38
N LEU A 640 -15.68 -7.16 -31.00
CA LEU A 640 -16.58 -6.02 -30.80
C LEU A 640 -17.20 -6.02 -29.40
N GLU A 641 -17.56 -7.19 -28.86
CA GLU A 641 -18.09 -7.32 -27.50
C GLU A 641 -17.04 -6.97 -26.44
N TYR A 642 -15.77 -7.32 -26.67
CA TYR A 642 -14.68 -6.96 -25.78
C TYR A 642 -14.40 -5.44 -25.75
N GLU A 643 -14.38 -4.78 -26.91
CA GLU A 643 -14.21 -3.33 -27.03
C GLU A 643 -15.36 -2.56 -26.35
N LEU A 644 -16.58 -3.07 -26.49
CA LEU A 644 -17.77 -2.48 -25.86
C LEU A 644 -17.71 -2.56 -24.33
N LYS A 645 -17.26 -3.69 -23.79
CA LYS A 645 -17.10 -3.90 -22.34
C LYS A 645 -16.03 -2.99 -21.74
N HIS A 646 -14.91 -2.83 -22.44
CA HIS A 646 -13.82 -1.94 -22.00
C HIS A 646 -14.25 -0.47 -22.00
N LYS A 647 -14.93 -0.03 -23.03
CA LYS A 647 -15.49 1.34 -23.14
C LYS A 647 -16.53 1.64 -22.07
N SER A 648 -17.35 0.67 -21.70
CA SER A 648 -18.35 0.81 -20.65
C SER A 648 -17.70 0.98 -19.27
N GLN A 649 -16.60 0.29 -19.00
CA GLN A 649 -15.87 0.33 -17.74
C GLN A 649 -15.08 1.65 -17.57
N GLU A 650 -14.57 2.20 -18.66
CA GLU A 650 -13.92 3.51 -18.70
C GLU A 650 -14.89 4.64 -18.36
N MET A 651 -16.12 4.53 -18.86
CA MET A 651 -17.21 5.46 -18.59
C MET A 651 -17.64 5.46 -17.11
N ALA A 652 -17.75 4.28 -16.51
CA ALA A 652 -18.09 4.17 -15.08
C ALA A 652 -17.06 4.88 -14.20
N ASN A 653 -15.78 4.75 -14.51
CA ASN A 653 -14.69 5.41 -13.79
C ASN A 653 -14.72 6.94 -13.93
N LEU A 654 -15.07 7.45 -15.11
CA LEU A 654 -15.22 8.89 -15.33
C LEU A 654 -16.38 9.48 -14.51
N MET A 655 -17.49 8.77 -14.42
CA MET A 655 -18.64 9.18 -13.61
C MET A 655 -18.31 9.21 -12.11
N ILE A 656 -17.63 8.21 -11.59
CA ILE A 656 -17.22 8.14 -10.18
C ILE A 656 -16.29 9.32 -9.81
N ASN A 657 -15.38 9.66 -10.70
CA ASN A 657 -14.48 10.80 -10.49
C ASN A 657 -15.20 12.16 -10.51
N PHE A 658 -16.21 12.29 -11.34
CA PHE A 658 -17.04 13.51 -11.40
C PHE A 658 -17.84 13.72 -10.12
N VAL A 659 -18.40 12.67 -9.58
CA VAL A 659 -19.17 12.74 -8.32
C VAL A 659 -18.28 13.07 -7.15
N ARG A 660 -17.12 12.43 -7.01
CA ARG A 660 -16.14 12.79 -5.96
C ARG A 660 -15.75 14.27 -6.00
N LYS A 661 -15.59 14.82 -7.19
CA LYS A 661 -15.31 16.25 -7.36
C LYS A 661 -16.47 17.12 -6.88
N ASN A 662 -17.71 16.74 -7.19
CA ASN A 662 -18.90 17.49 -6.78
C ASN A 662 -19.20 17.37 -5.29
N GLU A 663 -18.96 16.21 -4.67
CA GLU A 663 -19.05 16.04 -3.22
C GLU A 663 -18.06 16.96 -2.50
N MET A 664 -16.80 16.99 -2.93
CA MET A 664 -15.77 17.85 -2.37
C MET A 664 -16.13 19.36 -2.50
N LEU A 665 -16.69 19.76 -3.64
CA LEU A 665 -17.13 21.14 -3.86
C LEU A 665 -18.34 21.50 -2.97
N THR A 666 -19.22 20.54 -2.70
CA THR A 666 -20.38 20.71 -1.82
C THR A 666 -19.96 20.82 -0.35
N GLU A 667 -18.96 20.08 0.06
CA GLU A 667 -18.37 20.13 1.40
C GLU A 667 -17.69 21.48 1.65
N ILE A 668 -16.87 21.94 0.70
CA ILE A 668 -16.24 23.26 0.71
C ILE A 668 -17.30 24.38 0.81
N LYS A 669 -18.40 24.26 0.08
CA LYS A 669 -19.51 25.20 0.14
C LYS A 669 -20.18 25.23 1.52
N SER A 670 -20.40 24.07 2.12
CA SER A 670 -20.97 23.94 3.46
C SER A 670 -20.07 24.63 4.50
N ASP A 671 -18.78 24.47 4.40
CA ASP A 671 -17.82 25.09 5.32
C ASP A 671 -17.70 26.61 5.11
N LEU A 672 -17.75 27.07 3.87
CA LEU A 672 -17.87 28.49 3.55
C LEU A 672 -19.16 29.10 4.15
N PHE A 673 -20.27 28.37 4.12
CA PHE A 673 -21.53 28.85 4.69
C PHE A 673 -21.47 28.97 6.23
N LYS A 674 -20.77 28.03 6.90
CA LYS A 674 -20.50 28.09 8.34
C LYS A 674 -19.67 29.34 8.70
N VAL A 675 -18.67 29.65 7.88
CA VAL A 675 -17.83 30.85 8.06
C VAL A 675 -18.63 32.12 7.86
N VAL A 676 -19.49 32.17 6.83
CA VAL A 676 -20.38 33.33 6.55
C VAL A 676 -21.35 33.58 7.69
N THR A 677 -21.85 32.49 8.32
CA THR A 677 -22.80 32.62 9.45
C THR A 677 -22.12 32.99 10.78
N ALA A 678 -20.83 32.69 10.93
CA ALA A 678 -20.04 32.99 12.13
C ALA A 678 -19.52 34.45 12.17
N LEU A 679 -19.52 35.16 11.07
CA LEU A 679 -19.00 36.53 10.97
C LEU A 679 -20.02 37.53 11.56
N LYS A 680 -19.79 38.00 12.79
CA LYS A 680 -20.53 39.07 13.46
C LYS A 680 -19.67 40.32 13.61
N GLY A 681 -20.12 41.47 13.06
CA GLY A 681 -19.47 42.78 13.22
C GLY A 681 -19.65 43.72 12.03
N GLU A 682 -19.59 45.01 12.24
CA GLU A 682 -19.87 46.03 11.23
C GLU A 682 -18.89 46.11 10.03
N GLY A 683 -17.73 45.45 10.10
CA GLY A 683 -16.79 45.31 8.99
C GLY A 683 -17.03 44.09 8.08
N SER A 684 -18.02 43.29 8.39
CA SER A 684 -18.17 41.95 7.78
C SER A 684 -18.95 41.92 6.44
N LYS A 685 -19.54 43.02 6.03
CA LYS A 685 -20.39 43.06 4.81
C LYS A 685 -19.62 42.76 3.52
N GLU A 686 -18.39 43.26 3.42
CA GLU A 686 -17.56 43.09 2.23
C GLU A 686 -17.01 41.68 2.11
N TYR A 687 -16.56 41.11 3.23
CA TYR A 687 -16.10 39.73 3.29
C TYR A 687 -17.25 38.71 3.07
N LYS A 688 -18.44 38.99 3.60
CA LYS A 688 -19.63 38.17 3.33
C LYS A 688 -20.01 38.18 1.85
N LYS A 689 -19.89 39.33 1.18
CA LYS A 689 -20.17 39.47 -0.25
C LYS A 689 -19.15 38.69 -1.09
N MET A 690 -17.89 38.69 -0.69
CA MET A 690 -16.83 37.96 -1.35
C MET A 690 -16.94 36.46 -1.19
N LEU A 691 -17.29 36.00 0.01
CA LEU A 691 -17.54 34.56 0.30
C LEU A 691 -18.82 34.05 -0.38
N LEU A 692 -19.87 34.89 -0.51
CA LEU A 692 -21.06 34.56 -1.28
C LEU A 692 -20.74 34.46 -2.79
N LEU A 693 -19.84 35.31 -3.32
CA LEU A 693 -19.40 35.23 -4.70
C LEU A 693 -18.61 33.92 -4.97
N VAL A 694 -17.80 33.47 -4.01
CA VAL A 694 -17.09 32.20 -4.11
C VAL A 694 -18.08 31.03 -4.05
N SER A 695 -19.08 31.11 -3.15
CA SER A 695 -20.14 30.10 -3.06
C SER A 695 -20.94 29.98 -4.37
N ASN A 696 -21.29 31.10 -4.97
CA ASN A 696 -22.02 31.13 -6.25
C ASN A 696 -21.15 30.59 -7.42
N LYS A 697 -19.82 30.80 -7.35
CA LYS A 697 -18.88 30.26 -8.34
C LYS A 697 -18.70 28.76 -8.19
N ILE A 698 -18.84 28.23 -6.99
CA ILE A 698 -18.90 26.78 -6.72
C ILE A 698 -20.20 26.20 -7.28
N ASP A 699 -21.34 26.88 -7.09
CA ASP A 699 -22.64 26.44 -7.65
C ASP A 699 -22.63 26.39 -9.17
N SER A 700 -22.02 27.38 -9.82
CA SER A 700 -21.89 27.37 -11.29
C SER A 700 -20.98 26.24 -11.81
N ASN A 701 -20.01 25.79 -11.02
CA ASN A 701 -19.17 24.64 -11.35
C ASN A 701 -19.83 23.29 -11.10
N ILE A 702 -20.71 23.21 -10.10
CA ILE A 702 -21.52 22.00 -9.81
C ILE A 702 -22.61 21.80 -10.87
N GLN A 703 -23.19 22.92 -11.35
CA GLN A 703 -24.29 22.94 -12.31
C GLN A 703 -23.86 23.04 -13.77
N SER A 704 -22.58 22.78 -14.11
CA SER A 704 -22.15 22.95 -15.51
C SER A 704 -22.79 21.87 -16.40
N ASP A 705 -23.85 22.27 -17.08
CA ASP A 705 -24.61 21.47 -18.06
C ASP A 705 -23.75 20.84 -19.17
N GLU A 706 -22.59 21.40 -19.44
CA GLU A 706 -21.67 20.95 -20.50
C GLU A 706 -21.03 19.59 -20.22
N VAL A 707 -20.72 19.29 -18.95
CA VAL A 707 -20.11 18.00 -18.59
C VAL A 707 -21.16 16.90 -18.55
N LEU A 708 -22.33 17.23 -18.06
CA LEU A 708 -23.46 16.30 -18.04
C LEU A 708 -23.90 15.93 -19.46
N LYS A 709 -23.92 16.90 -20.37
CA LYS A 709 -24.23 16.69 -21.78
C LYS A 709 -23.19 15.81 -22.48
N ARG A 710 -21.90 15.98 -22.17
CA ARG A 710 -20.84 15.08 -22.67
C ARG A 710 -20.97 13.67 -22.15
N ILE A 711 -21.43 13.47 -20.93
CA ILE A 711 -21.66 12.13 -20.35
C ILE A 711 -22.84 11.46 -21.06
N GLU A 712 -23.94 12.18 -21.31
CA GLU A 712 -25.08 11.67 -22.07
C GLU A 712 -24.67 11.30 -23.50
N GLU A 713 -23.94 12.15 -24.19
CA GLU A 713 -23.45 11.91 -25.55
C GLU A 713 -22.50 10.70 -25.65
N GLN A 714 -21.60 10.57 -24.72
CA GLN A 714 -20.69 9.43 -24.70
C GLN A 714 -21.37 8.12 -24.28
N PHE A 715 -22.33 8.20 -23.36
CA PHE A 715 -23.13 7.05 -22.96
C PHE A 715 -23.98 6.52 -24.15
N ASP A 716 -24.56 7.43 -24.91
CA ASP A 716 -25.34 7.09 -26.09
C ASP A 716 -24.49 6.47 -27.20
N LEU A 717 -23.24 6.88 -27.35
CA LEU A 717 -22.28 6.26 -28.25
C LEU A 717 -21.98 4.79 -27.91
N VAL A 718 -21.87 4.47 -26.62
CA VAL A 718 -21.55 3.10 -26.16
C VAL A 718 -22.79 2.23 -26.08
N HIS A 719 -23.94 2.79 -25.74
CA HIS A 719 -25.18 2.06 -25.46
C HIS A 719 -26.28 2.28 -26.52
N ASN A 720 -25.88 2.47 -27.77
CA ASN A 720 -26.78 2.51 -28.92
C ASN A 720 -27.90 3.56 -28.78
N ASN A 721 -27.51 4.81 -28.48
CA ASN A 721 -28.40 5.94 -28.25
C ASN A 721 -29.49 5.67 -27.20
N PHE A 722 -29.13 5.00 -26.12
CA PHE A 722 -30.06 4.59 -25.07
C PHE A 722 -30.77 5.77 -24.41
N MET A 723 -30.05 6.83 -24.04
CA MET A 723 -30.61 7.99 -23.36
C MET A 723 -31.59 8.76 -24.28
N LYS A 724 -31.22 8.86 -25.55
CA LYS A 724 -32.08 9.48 -26.57
C LYS A 724 -33.35 8.68 -26.76
N ARG A 725 -33.27 7.37 -26.94
CA ARG A 725 -34.44 6.47 -27.09
C ARG A 725 -35.32 6.44 -25.84
N LEU A 726 -34.70 6.50 -24.65
CA LEU A 726 -35.42 6.54 -23.40
C LEU A 726 -36.21 7.85 -23.25
N GLY A 727 -35.64 8.98 -23.67
CA GLY A 727 -36.30 10.28 -23.69
C GLY A 727 -37.46 10.37 -24.69
N GLU A 728 -37.33 9.72 -25.85
CA GLU A 728 -38.37 9.63 -26.88
C GLU A 728 -39.52 8.73 -26.44
N LYS A 729 -39.21 7.59 -25.79
CA LYS A 729 -40.22 6.62 -25.33
C LYS A 729 -40.94 7.07 -24.06
N HIS A 730 -40.26 7.81 -23.18
CA HIS A 730 -40.77 8.26 -21.91
C HIS A 730 -40.41 9.75 -21.65
N PRO A 731 -41.05 10.69 -22.29
CA PRO A 731 -40.73 12.12 -22.22
C PRO A 731 -41.04 12.74 -20.84
N ASP A 732 -41.85 12.06 -20.02
CA ASP A 732 -42.25 12.46 -18.67
C ASP A 732 -41.21 12.10 -17.57
N LEU A 733 -40.12 11.46 -17.94
CA LEU A 733 -39.03 11.15 -16.99
C LEU A 733 -38.21 12.41 -16.67
N SER A 734 -38.07 12.68 -15.39
CA SER A 734 -37.16 13.70 -14.90
C SER A 734 -35.70 13.35 -15.21
N PHE A 735 -34.84 14.33 -15.20
CA PHE A 735 -33.40 14.12 -15.44
C PHE A 735 -32.81 13.04 -14.53
N ASN A 736 -33.10 13.09 -13.24
CA ASN A 736 -32.61 12.11 -12.25
C ASN A 736 -33.16 10.68 -12.51
N GLU A 737 -34.39 10.59 -13.00
CA GLU A 737 -34.96 9.29 -13.37
C GLU A 737 -34.32 8.72 -14.64
N ARG A 738 -33.97 9.56 -15.61
CA ARG A 738 -33.21 9.11 -16.81
C ARG A 738 -31.79 8.66 -16.44
N MET A 739 -31.10 9.43 -15.59
CA MET A 739 -29.79 9.04 -15.09
C MET A 739 -29.85 7.74 -14.28
N MET A 740 -30.90 7.54 -13.50
CA MET A 740 -31.13 6.26 -12.81
C MET A 740 -31.21 5.10 -13.81
N CYS A 741 -31.92 5.23 -14.92
CA CYS A 741 -32.00 4.21 -15.96
C CYS A 741 -30.62 3.94 -16.61
N ALA A 742 -29.83 4.98 -16.84
CA ALA A 742 -28.46 4.82 -17.36
C ALA A 742 -27.57 4.03 -16.37
N TYR A 743 -27.61 4.35 -15.09
CA TYR A 743 -26.84 3.63 -14.07
C TYR A 743 -27.28 2.16 -13.92
N LEU A 744 -28.57 1.90 -14.02
CA LEU A 744 -29.08 0.53 -14.03
C LEU A 744 -28.62 -0.24 -15.29
N LYS A 745 -28.59 0.42 -16.45
CA LYS A 745 -28.06 -0.17 -17.68
C LYS A 745 -26.57 -0.49 -17.61
N MET A 746 -25.84 0.24 -16.79
CA MET A 746 -24.43 -0.05 -16.44
C MET A 746 -24.29 -1.13 -15.35
N ASN A 747 -25.37 -1.71 -14.90
CA ASN A 747 -25.43 -2.74 -13.87
C ASN A 747 -24.90 -2.32 -12.49
N LEU A 748 -25.06 -1.03 -12.15
CA LEU A 748 -24.66 -0.50 -10.86
C LEU A 748 -25.73 -0.84 -9.79
N SER A 749 -25.24 -1.21 -8.61
CA SER A 749 -26.09 -1.51 -7.45
C SER A 749 -26.70 -0.25 -6.82
N SER A 750 -27.79 -0.38 -6.08
CA SER A 750 -28.40 0.74 -5.37
C SER A 750 -27.44 1.46 -4.41
N LYS A 751 -26.46 0.76 -3.89
CA LYS A 751 -25.42 1.34 -3.02
C LYS A 751 -24.42 2.21 -3.78
N GLU A 752 -24.10 1.83 -5.01
CA GLU A 752 -23.22 2.57 -5.90
C GLU A 752 -23.93 3.76 -6.56
N ILE A 753 -25.24 3.62 -6.81
CA ILE A 753 -26.05 4.68 -7.42
C ILE A 753 -26.37 5.81 -6.42
N ALA A 754 -26.55 5.49 -5.14
CA ALA A 754 -26.92 6.46 -4.11
C ALA A 754 -25.99 7.70 -4.06
N PRO A 755 -24.66 7.54 -3.97
CA PRO A 755 -23.74 8.67 -4.02
C PRO A 755 -23.71 9.36 -5.39
N LEU A 756 -23.99 8.64 -6.48
CA LEU A 756 -24.01 9.18 -7.84
C LEU A 756 -25.18 10.16 -8.07
N LEU A 757 -26.27 9.95 -7.38
CA LEU A 757 -27.45 10.83 -7.43
C LEU A 757 -27.54 11.80 -6.25
N GLY A 758 -26.60 11.76 -5.31
CA GLY A 758 -26.60 12.60 -4.11
C GLY A 758 -27.77 12.32 -3.16
N ILE A 759 -28.27 11.09 -3.10
CA ILE A 759 -29.42 10.69 -2.30
C ILE A 759 -29.09 9.46 -1.44
N SER A 760 -29.93 9.18 -0.45
CA SER A 760 -29.77 7.96 0.34
C SER A 760 -30.10 6.71 -0.48
N VAL A 761 -29.57 5.55 -0.09
CA VAL A 761 -29.90 4.26 -0.72
C VAL A 761 -31.41 4.02 -0.73
N ARG A 762 -32.11 4.47 0.32
CA ARG A 762 -33.56 4.42 0.43
C ARG A 762 -34.26 5.37 -0.60
N GLY A 763 -33.57 6.47 -0.93
CA GLY A 763 -34.00 7.38 -2.00
C GLY A 763 -33.87 6.71 -3.37
N VAL A 764 -32.80 5.99 -3.62
CA VAL A 764 -32.60 5.19 -4.84
C VAL A 764 -33.71 4.16 -5.01
N GLU A 765 -34.02 3.39 -3.98
CA GLU A 765 -35.11 2.40 -4.02
C GLU A 765 -36.50 3.06 -4.27
N THR A 766 -36.69 4.25 -3.73
CA THR A 766 -37.92 5.01 -4.00
C THR A 766 -38.01 5.44 -5.47
N ILE A 767 -36.91 5.85 -6.08
CA ILE A 767 -36.90 6.20 -7.51
C ILE A 767 -37.07 4.92 -8.36
N ARG A 768 -36.44 3.80 -8.04
CA ARG A 768 -36.67 2.52 -8.71
C ARG A 768 -38.13 2.07 -8.65
N TYR A 769 -38.77 2.25 -7.51
CA TYR A 769 -40.20 1.96 -7.36
C TYR A 769 -41.08 2.86 -8.26
N ARG A 770 -40.74 4.16 -8.32
CA ARG A 770 -41.44 5.09 -9.21
C ARG A 770 -41.26 4.79 -10.68
N LEU A 771 -40.05 4.42 -11.08
CA LEU A 771 -39.72 4.01 -12.44
C LEU A 771 -40.47 2.74 -12.84
N ARG A 772 -40.54 1.74 -11.95
CA ARG A 772 -41.40 0.55 -12.21
C ARG A 772 -42.85 0.90 -12.44
N LYS A 773 -43.37 1.81 -11.63
CA LYS A 773 -44.75 2.27 -11.79
C LYS A 773 -44.96 3.06 -13.09
N LYS A 774 -43.99 3.87 -13.51
CA LYS A 774 -44.04 4.62 -14.76
C LYS A 774 -43.91 3.71 -16.00
N PHE A 775 -43.16 2.61 -15.87
CA PHE A 775 -42.96 1.63 -16.94
C PHE A 775 -44.00 0.51 -16.93
N GLU A 776 -44.96 0.56 -16.02
CA GLU A 776 -46.02 -0.45 -15.84
C GLU A 776 -45.49 -1.88 -15.64
N LEU A 777 -44.38 -2.00 -14.89
CA LEU A 777 -43.70 -3.28 -14.62
C LEU A 777 -44.19 -3.89 -13.30
N ASP A 778 -44.43 -5.20 -13.30
CA ASP A 778 -44.78 -5.98 -12.12
C ASP A 778 -43.57 -6.19 -11.17
N ARG A 779 -43.86 -6.69 -9.95
CA ARG A 779 -42.79 -6.85 -8.91
C ARG A 779 -41.69 -7.82 -9.29
N GLU A 780 -41.94 -8.74 -10.19
CA GLU A 780 -41.03 -9.79 -10.62
C GLU A 780 -40.21 -9.41 -11.85
N ASP A 781 -40.60 -8.38 -12.58
CA ASP A 781 -39.89 -7.96 -13.80
C ASP A 781 -38.61 -7.19 -13.45
N GLY A 782 -37.51 -7.53 -14.12
CA GLY A 782 -36.25 -6.83 -13.97
C GLY A 782 -36.30 -5.43 -14.58
N LEU A 783 -36.10 -4.38 -13.77
CA LEU A 783 -36.03 -3.00 -14.28
C LEU A 783 -34.84 -2.78 -15.25
N ILE A 784 -33.90 -3.70 -15.28
CA ILE A 784 -32.70 -3.69 -16.13
C ILE A 784 -33.01 -4.30 -17.51
N ASP A 785 -33.99 -5.18 -17.56
CA ASP A 785 -34.35 -5.95 -18.74
C ASP A 785 -35.36 -5.22 -19.65
N TYR A 786 -36.06 -4.21 -19.10
CA TYR A 786 -36.98 -3.33 -19.83
C TYR A 786 -36.24 -2.34 -20.73
#